data_9c37a98701415fc9517a5df6b85ffe19
#
_entry.id   9c37a98701415fc9517a5df6b85ffe19
#
_cell.length_a   1.000
_cell.length_b   1.000
_cell.length_c   1.000
_cell.angle_alpha   90.00
_cell.angle_beta   90.00
_cell.angle_gamma   90.00
#
_symmetry.space_group_name_H-M   'P 1'
#
loop_
_entity.id
_entity.type
_entity.pdbx_description
1 polymer ?
#
loop_
_entity_poly.entity_id
_entity_poly.type
_entity_poly.pdbx_seq_one_letter_code
_entity_poly.pdbx_strand_id
1 'polypeptide(L)'
;MSTDRYVSPLSERYASKEMQFIFSPDMKFQTWRKLWIAVPVWAQQTEVIGPDSHLKVNVALKQGKPVYSVTYKEKTMLEDSPLGVVTDIGDFSRNMNWIGQKTSRIDKTYTQNKIKKSEIHYQANELICTFANADKQEIDVVFRVSNNDIAFRYVIPRKEAGSCVVEREATGFDFPAYTTTFLCPQSDAMIGWMRTKPSYEEEYRVDVPMNEPSRYGHGYTFPCLFRIGCDGWALISETGVDSRYCGSRLSDAGEGGLYILDFPMPEENNGNGTVAPGLALPGTTPWRTITVGDNLKPIVETTVIWDVVEPLYETVHDYRFGRGTWSWILWQDGSINYEDQVRYIDLAAAMGYEYVLIDNWWDRTIGREKMKSLADYAHRKGVDIFLWYSSSGYWNDIVQSPVNCMDNPIVRKREMRWLESLGVKGIKVDFFGGDKQETMRLYEAILSDADDCGLMVIFHGCTLPRGWERMYPNYVGSEAVLASENLIFQQHFCDEEAFNACLHPFIRNSVGCMEFGGCFLNKRLNRTNDGGSIRRTTDAFQLATTVLFQNPIQNFALAPNNLTDASQICLDFLKQVPVTWDETVFIDGYPGKYCILARRHGDKWYVAGVNAQKEPLKLKIQLPMFAKGNRVTLYNDDLKRNVYTREVTLSKNKELPLTILSGGGIVIVK
;
A
#
# COMPACT_ATOMS: atom_id res chain seq x y z
N MET A 1 -24.56 -14.08 60.17
CA MET A 1 -25.91 -13.63 59.92
C MET A 1 -25.92 -12.51 58.93
N SER A 2 -26.66 -12.70 57.82
CA SER A 2 -27.06 -11.73 56.80
C SER A 2 -25.94 -11.22 55.88
N THR A 3 -25.84 -11.88 54.76
CA THR A 3 -25.20 -11.47 53.50
C THR A 3 -26.15 -10.57 52.70
N ASP A 4 -25.76 -9.34 52.43
CA ASP A 4 -26.39 -8.56 51.38
C ASP A 4 -25.41 -8.34 50.24
N ARG A 5 -25.84 -8.88 49.08
CA ARG A 5 -25.13 -8.77 47.79
C ARG A 5 -25.45 -7.40 47.16
N TYR A 6 -24.45 -6.57 46.96
CA TYR A 6 -24.56 -5.47 46.01
C TYR A 6 -24.34 -6.02 44.60
N VAL A 7 -25.43 -6.09 43.85
CA VAL A 7 -25.39 -6.32 42.39
C VAL A 7 -25.30 -4.95 41.71
N SER A 8 -24.22 -4.75 40.98
CA SER A 8 -23.97 -3.57 40.19
C SER A 8 -24.91 -3.49 38.98
N PRO A 9 -25.44 -2.30 38.61
CA PRO A 9 -26.39 -2.13 37.52
C PRO A 9 -25.78 -2.24 36.09
N LEU A 10 -24.58 -2.78 35.94
CA LEU A 10 -23.90 -2.85 34.63
C LEU A 10 -24.11 -4.17 33.87
N SER A 11 -24.86 -5.13 34.44
CA SER A 11 -25.09 -6.43 33.78
C SER A 11 -26.30 -6.49 32.84
N GLU A 12 -27.11 -5.45 32.74
CA GLU A 12 -28.34 -5.48 31.92
C GLU A 12 -28.25 -4.80 30.54
N ARG A 13 -27.09 -4.30 30.12
CA ARG A 13 -26.96 -3.67 28.79
C ARG A 13 -26.38 -4.56 27.68
N TYR A 14 -26.01 -5.79 27.97
CA TYR A 14 -25.44 -6.70 26.97
C TYR A 14 -26.29 -7.92 26.60
N ALA A 15 -27.52 -8.01 27.08
CA ALA A 15 -28.42 -9.11 26.78
C ALA A 15 -29.65 -8.60 26.03
N SER A 16 -29.54 -8.11 24.82
CA SER A 16 -30.62 -8.08 23.82
C SER A 16 -30.22 -7.32 22.55
N LYS A 17 -29.43 -7.92 21.73
CA LYS A 17 -29.52 -7.78 20.27
C LYS A 17 -29.24 -9.14 19.67
N GLU A 18 -30.20 -10.04 19.78
CA GLU A 18 -30.37 -11.11 18.81
C GLU A 18 -30.60 -10.43 17.46
N MET A 19 -29.66 -10.59 16.55
CA MET A 19 -29.87 -10.27 15.15
C MET A 19 -30.88 -11.30 14.61
N GLN A 20 -32.15 -10.97 14.68
CA GLN A 20 -33.18 -11.67 13.92
C GLN A 20 -32.95 -11.37 12.45
N PHE A 21 -32.38 -12.34 11.76
CA PHE A 21 -32.49 -12.39 10.29
C PHE A 21 -33.99 -12.53 9.97
N ILE A 22 -34.60 -11.46 9.49
CA ILE A 22 -35.93 -11.50 8.92
C ILE A 22 -35.80 -12.17 7.57
N PHE A 23 -36.01 -13.50 7.56
CA PHE A 23 -36.29 -14.21 6.32
C PHE A 23 -37.70 -13.83 5.86
N SER A 24 -37.80 -13.15 4.74
CA SER A 24 -39.06 -12.98 4.03
C SER A 24 -39.61 -14.34 3.61
N PRO A 25 -40.89 -14.67 3.86
CA PRO A 25 -41.47 -16.02 3.60
C PRO A 25 -41.65 -16.34 2.12
N ASP A 26 -41.31 -15.47 1.18
CA ASP A 26 -41.65 -15.62 -0.26
C ASP A 26 -40.48 -15.97 -1.19
N MET A 27 -39.33 -16.35 -0.67
CA MET A 27 -38.30 -16.94 -1.52
C MET A 27 -38.56 -18.43 -1.72
N LYS A 28 -39.35 -18.76 -2.75
CA LYS A 28 -39.42 -20.12 -3.28
C LYS A 28 -38.03 -20.61 -3.59
N PHE A 29 -37.52 -21.55 -2.80
CA PHE A 29 -36.36 -22.35 -3.12
C PHE A 29 -36.61 -23.03 -4.48
N GLN A 30 -36.15 -22.43 -5.57
CA GLN A 30 -35.92 -23.18 -6.78
C GLN A 30 -34.75 -24.11 -6.48
N THR A 31 -35.07 -25.38 -6.35
CA THR A 31 -34.10 -26.47 -6.35
C THR A 31 -33.31 -26.42 -7.66
N TRP A 32 -32.18 -25.78 -7.65
CA TRP A 32 -31.20 -25.90 -8.73
C TRP A 32 -30.71 -27.35 -8.70
N ARG A 33 -31.25 -28.16 -9.57
CA ARG A 33 -30.66 -29.45 -9.92
C ARG A 33 -29.24 -29.14 -10.38
N LYS A 34 -28.24 -29.57 -9.59
CA LYS A 34 -26.82 -29.54 -9.96
C LYS A 34 -26.72 -30.37 -11.26
N LEU A 35 -26.64 -29.68 -12.38
CA LEU A 35 -26.14 -30.32 -13.62
C LEU A 35 -24.63 -30.50 -13.40
N TRP A 36 -24.22 -31.63 -12.89
CA TRP A 36 -22.85 -32.07 -12.97
C TRP A 36 -22.62 -32.41 -14.47
N ILE A 37 -22.00 -31.47 -15.18
CA ILE A 37 -21.39 -31.82 -16.46
C ILE A 37 -20.17 -32.64 -16.08
N ALA A 38 -20.27 -33.93 -16.16
CA ALA A 38 -19.13 -34.83 -16.07
C ALA A 38 -18.21 -34.52 -17.25
N VAL A 39 -17.17 -33.69 -16.99
CA VAL A 39 -16.10 -33.53 -17.97
C VAL A 39 -15.39 -34.86 -18.09
N PRO A 40 -15.22 -35.42 -19.32
CA PRO A 40 -14.51 -36.67 -19.49
C PRO A 40 -13.12 -36.60 -18.87
N VAL A 41 -12.64 -37.67 -18.28
CA VAL A 41 -11.36 -37.86 -17.57
C VAL A 41 -10.10 -37.43 -18.38
N TRP A 42 -10.26 -36.90 -19.58
CA TRP A 42 -9.17 -36.55 -20.50
C TRP A 42 -8.70 -35.09 -20.46
N ALA A 43 -9.42 -34.18 -19.81
CA ALA A 43 -8.98 -32.80 -19.71
C ALA A 43 -8.34 -32.52 -18.34
N GLN A 44 -7.05 -32.82 -18.19
CA GLN A 44 -6.23 -32.42 -17.03
C GLN A 44 -5.81 -30.96 -17.12
N GLN A 45 -6.52 -30.15 -17.90
CA GLN A 45 -6.26 -28.70 -18.04
C GLN A 45 -7.55 -27.94 -18.36
N THR A 46 -7.56 -26.67 -17.98
CA THR A 46 -8.62 -25.71 -18.33
C THR A 46 -8.02 -24.32 -18.41
N GLU A 47 -8.74 -23.40 -19.06
CA GLU A 47 -8.31 -22.00 -19.11
C GLU A 47 -9.40 -21.05 -18.61
N VAL A 48 -8.98 -19.90 -18.10
CA VAL A 48 -9.82 -18.74 -17.88
C VAL A 48 -9.21 -17.54 -18.59
N ILE A 49 -10.06 -16.80 -19.31
CA ILE A 49 -9.64 -15.72 -20.21
C ILE A 49 -10.27 -14.41 -19.69
N GLY A 50 -9.51 -13.32 -19.69
CA GLY A 50 -10.02 -11.99 -19.35
C GLY A 50 -11.12 -11.52 -20.31
N PRO A 51 -11.95 -10.55 -19.90
CA PRO A 51 -13.10 -10.10 -20.70
C PRO A 51 -12.76 -9.62 -22.12
N ASP A 52 -11.58 -9.03 -22.33
CA ASP A 52 -11.10 -8.58 -23.65
C ASP A 52 -10.36 -9.65 -24.45
N SER A 53 -10.23 -10.85 -23.93
CA SER A 53 -9.58 -12.04 -24.54
C SER A 53 -8.05 -11.94 -24.69
N HIS A 54 -7.39 -10.95 -24.12
CA HIS A 54 -5.95 -10.79 -24.23
C HIS A 54 -5.17 -11.57 -23.15
N LEU A 55 -5.68 -11.58 -21.93
CA LEU A 55 -5.06 -12.25 -20.79
C LEU A 55 -5.68 -13.63 -20.62
N LYS A 56 -4.83 -14.66 -20.54
CA LYS A 56 -5.24 -16.06 -20.37
C LYS A 56 -4.45 -16.72 -19.24
N VAL A 57 -5.13 -17.42 -18.38
CA VAL A 57 -4.54 -18.31 -17.37
C VAL A 57 -4.93 -19.74 -17.72
N ASN A 58 -3.94 -20.57 -17.97
CA ASN A 58 -4.13 -22.00 -18.19
C ASN A 58 -3.78 -22.73 -16.89
N VAL A 59 -4.70 -23.56 -16.39
CA VAL A 59 -4.52 -24.37 -15.18
C VAL A 59 -4.45 -25.83 -15.59
N ALA A 60 -3.45 -26.57 -15.12
CA ALA A 60 -3.24 -27.95 -15.46
C ALA A 60 -2.83 -28.80 -14.24
N LEU A 61 -3.06 -30.11 -14.36
CA LEU A 61 -2.52 -31.08 -13.41
C LEU A 61 -1.42 -31.89 -14.11
N LYS A 62 -0.16 -31.62 -13.76
CA LYS A 62 1.02 -32.29 -14.34
C LYS A 62 1.64 -33.24 -13.33
N GLN A 63 1.58 -34.53 -13.59
CA GLN A 63 2.11 -35.59 -12.69
C GLN A 63 1.61 -35.45 -11.25
N GLY A 64 0.32 -35.15 -11.06
CA GLY A 64 -0.30 -34.96 -9.76
C GLY A 64 0.07 -33.64 -9.06
N LYS A 65 0.72 -32.69 -9.75
CA LYS A 65 1.01 -31.34 -9.25
C LYS A 65 0.12 -30.33 -9.97
N PRO A 66 -0.69 -29.53 -9.26
CA PRO A 66 -1.39 -28.42 -9.86
C PRO A 66 -0.38 -27.34 -10.31
N VAL A 67 -0.53 -26.83 -11.52
CA VAL A 67 0.29 -25.76 -12.08
C VAL A 67 -0.59 -24.78 -12.86
N TYR A 68 -0.10 -23.57 -13.05
CA TYR A 68 -0.71 -22.57 -13.92
C TYR A 68 0.35 -21.90 -14.80
N SER A 69 -0.07 -21.37 -15.95
CA SER A 69 0.75 -20.51 -16.79
C SER A 69 -0.05 -19.31 -17.26
N VAL A 70 0.64 -18.22 -17.60
CA VAL A 70 0.02 -16.95 -17.98
C VAL A 70 0.51 -16.51 -19.36
N THR A 71 -0.43 -16.20 -20.25
CA THR A 71 -0.15 -15.58 -21.54
C THR A 71 -0.92 -14.27 -21.69
N TYR A 72 -0.30 -13.27 -22.28
CA TYR A 72 -0.91 -11.99 -22.59
C TYR A 72 -0.62 -11.62 -24.05
N LYS A 73 -1.67 -11.44 -24.86
CA LYS A 73 -1.56 -11.22 -26.31
C LYS A 73 -0.66 -12.27 -26.99
N GLU A 74 -0.88 -13.52 -26.66
CA GLU A 74 -0.13 -14.71 -27.15
C GLU A 74 1.35 -14.77 -26.74
N LYS A 75 1.81 -13.90 -25.81
CA LYS A 75 3.17 -13.93 -25.27
C LYS A 75 3.17 -14.54 -23.88
N THR A 76 4.17 -15.36 -23.58
CA THR A 76 4.32 -15.99 -22.27
C THR A 76 4.77 -14.96 -21.24
N MET A 77 3.95 -14.76 -20.21
CA MET A 77 4.28 -13.90 -19.05
C MET A 77 4.79 -14.73 -17.87
N LEU A 78 4.20 -15.89 -17.65
CA LEU A 78 4.66 -16.90 -16.69
C LEU A 78 4.61 -18.27 -17.36
N GLU A 79 5.65 -19.03 -17.14
CA GLU A 79 5.74 -20.44 -17.52
C GLU A 79 4.96 -21.30 -16.50
N ASP A 80 5.12 -22.62 -16.52
CA ASP A 80 4.38 -23.53 -15.63
C ASP A 80 4.75 -23.34 -14.16
N SER A 81 4.02 -22.50 -13.50
CA SER A 81 4.19 -22.10 -12.11
C SER A 81 3.43 -23.02 -11.16
N PRO A 82 4.02 -23.54 -10.09
CA PRO A 82 3.36 -24.45 -9.17
C PRO A 82 2.27 -23.78 -8.34
N LEU A 83 1.26 -24.56 -7.97
CA LEU A 83 0.17 -24.21 -7.06
C LEU A 83 0.11 -25.21 -5.89
N GLY A 84 -0.38 -24.75 -4.75
CA GLY A 84 -0.73 -25.60 -3.62
C GLY A 84 -0.35 -25.01 -2.27
N VAL A 85 -0.90 -25.62 -1.22
CA VAL A 85 -0.58 -25.35 0.18
C VAL A 85 -0.29 -26.65 0.89
N VAL A 86 0.58 -26.61 1.88
CA VAL A 86 0.87 -27.70 2.80
C VAL A 86 0.40 -27.28 4.18
N THR A 87 -0.41 -28.09 4.81
CA THR A 87 -1.00 -27.84 6.11
C THR A 87 -0.77 -29.06 7.03
N ASP A 88 -0.95 -28.86 8.32
CA ASP A 88 -0.93 -29.94 9.32
C ASP A 88 -2.02 -30.99 9.12
N ILE A 89 -3.07 -30.68 8.34
CA ILE A 89 -4.16 -31.61 8.03
C ILE A 89 -4.03 -32.30 6.65
N GLY A 90 -3.12 -31.84 5.77
CA GLY A 90 -2.88 -32.45 4.46
C GLY A 90 -1.98 -31.64 3.54
N ASP A 91 -1.32 -32.35 2.60
CA ASP A 91 -0.52 -31.76 1.53
C ASP A 91 -1.38 -31.62 0.26
N PHE A 92 -1.61 -30.37 -0.18
CA PHE A 92 -2.39 -30.04 -1.37
C PHE A 92 -1.50 -29.52 -2.52
N SER A 93 -0.22 -29.84 -2.52
CA SER A 93 0.74 -29.42 -3.55
C SER A 93 1.17 -30.55 -4.50
N ARG A 94 0.90 -31.80 -4.16
CA ARG A 94 1.32 -32.99 -4.93
C ARG A 94 0.38 -34.17 -4.71
N ASN A 95 0.48 -35.17 -5.60
CA ASN A 95 -0.38 -36.36 -5.59
C ASN A 95 -1.87 -36.00 -5.61
N MET A 96 -2.19 -34.87 -6.27
CA MET A 96 -3.54 -34.36 -6.40
C MET A 96 -4.30 -35.04 -7.54
N ASN A 97 -5.61 -35.07 -7.41
CA ASN A 97 -6.55 -35.47 -8.44
C ASN A 97 -7.46 -34.27 -8.75
N TRP A 98 -7.69 -34.00 -10.01
CA TRP A 98 -8.66 -32.97 -10.43
C TRP A 98 -10.07 -33.56 -10.36
N ILE A 99 -10.92 -33.00 -9.51
CA ILE A 99 -12.27 -33.53 -9.27
C ILE A 99 -13.41 -32.64 -9.79
N GLY A 100 -13.13 -31.38 -10.10
CA GLY A 100 -14.15 -30.48 -10.63
C GLY A 100 -13.64 -29.11 -11.02
N GLN A 101 -14.49 -28.41 -11.78
CA GLN A 101 -14.27 -26.99 -12.06
C GLN A 101 -15.61 -26.26 -12.21
N LYS A 102 -15.59 -24.96 -11.95
CA LYS A 102 -16.74 -24.07 -12.12
C LYS A 102 -16.26 -22.72 -12.65
N THR A 103 -17.04 -22.11 -13.53
CA THR A 103 -16.81 -20.76 -14.04
C THR A 103 -17.95 -19.84 -13.67
N SER A 104 -17.64 -18.57 -13.46
CA SER A 104 -18.61 -17.50 -13.29
C SER A 104 -18.06 -16.17 -13.82
N ARG A 105 -18.91 -15.14 -13.89
CA ARG A 105 -18.51 -13.79 -14.25
C ARG A 105 -18.76 -12.85 -13.09
N ILE A 106 -17.83 -11.97 -12.86
CA ILE A 106 -17.92 -10.88 -11.88
C ILE A 106 -18.11 -9.59 -12.65
N ASP A 107 -19.08 -8.79 -12.21
CA ASP A 107 -19.37 -7.47 -12.74
C ASP A 107 -19.91 -6.64 -11.60
N LYS A 108 -19.07 -5.76 -11.02
CA LYS A 108 -19.44 -4.94 -9.87
C LYS A 108 -18.83 -3.54 -9.97
N THR A 109 -19.56 -2.55 -9.47
CA THR A 109 -19.07 -1.18 -9.28
C THR A 109 -18.97 -0.87 -7.80
N TYR A 110 -17.92 -0.17 -7.41
CA TYR A 110 -17.76 0.35 -6.07
C TYR A 110 -17.06 1.71 -6.09
N THR A 111 -17.24 2.47 -5.02
CA THR A 111 -16.59 3.77 -4.84
C THR A 111 -15.51 3.70 -3.76
N GLN A 112 -14.46 4.52 -3.93
CA GLN A 112 -13.34 4.60 -3.03
C GLN A 112 -12.66 5.98 -3.18
N ASN A 113 -12.38 6.67 -2.07
CA ASN A 113 -11.82 8.02 -2.09
C ASN A 113 -10.37 8.14 -1.59
N LYS A 114 -9.72 7.01 -1.32
CA LYS A 114 -8.34 6.96 -0.79
C LYS A 114 -7.30 6.50 -1.80
N ILE A 115 -7.71 6.02 -2.96
CA ILE A 115 -6.83 5.44 -3.97
C ILE A 115 -6.86 6.22 -5.29
N LYS A 116 -6.21 5.70 -6.31
CA LYS A 116 -5.98 6.31 -7.63
C LYS A 116 -7.24 6.53 -8.50
N LYS A 117 -8.38 5.97 -8.10
CA LYS A 117 -9.69 6.12 -8.75
C LYS A 117 -10.80 6.19 -7.72
N SER A 118 -11.77 7.07 -7.91
CA SER A 118 -12.91 7.19 -6.99
C SER A 118 -14.09 6.28 -7.35
N GLU A 119 -14.24 5.91 -8.60
CA GLU A 119 -15.26 4.98 -9.08
C GLU A 119 -14.58 3.87 -9.89
N ILE A 120 -14.81 2.62 -9.50
CA ILE A 120 -14.20 1.45 -10.11
C ILE A 120 -15.30 0.50 -10.59
N HIS A 121 -15.26 0.18 -11.88
CA HIS A 121 -16.07 -0.87 -12.49
C HIS A 121 -15.17 -2.11 -12.71
N TYR A 122 -15.29 -3.08 -11.81
CA TYR A 122 -14.50 -4.31 -11.84
C TYR A 122 -15.25 -5.41 -12.60
N GLN A 123 -14.64 -5.88 -13.69
CA GLN A 123 -15.11 -7.00 -14.50
C GLN A 123 -14.04 -8.07 -14.57
N ALA A 124 -14.39 -9.31 -14.26
CA ALA A 124 -13.50 -10.47 -14.32
C ALA A 124 -14.26 -11.74 -14.62
N ASN A 125 -13.60 -12.69 -15.26
CA ASN A 125 -14.07 -14.07 -15.34
C ASN A 125 -13.45 -14.87 -14.19
N GLU A 126 -14.25 -15.67 -13.51
CA GLU A 126 -13.82 -16.48 -12.37
C GLU A 126 -13.80 -17.96 -12.78
N LEU A 127 -12.71 -18.64 -12.40
CA LEU A 127 -12.55 -20.08 -12.51
C LEU A 127 -12.24 -20.64 -11.12
N ILE A 128 -12.98 -21.64 -10.70
CA ILE A 128 -12.72 -22.44 -9.50
C ILE A 128 -12.33 -23.83 -9.96
N CYS A 129 -11.12 -24.28 -9.61
CA CYS A 129 -10.65 -25.64 -9.85
C CYS A 129 -10.62 -26.38 -8.51
N THR A 130 -11.32 -27.49 -8.40
CA THR A 130 -11.35 -28.33 -7.20
C THR A 130 -10.43 -29.53 -7.39
N PHE A 131 -9.49 -29.68 -6.45
CA PHE A 131 -8.57 -30.80 -6.39
C PHE A 131 -8.77 -31.58 -5.08
N ALA A 132 -8.45 -32.87 -5.11
CA ALA A 132 -8.43 -33.71 -3.92
C ALA A 132 -7.07 -34.39 -3.78
N ASN A 133 -6.53 -34.44 -2.55
CA ASN A 133 -5.32 -35.18 -2.23
C ASN A 133 -5.59 -36.70 -2.14
N ALA A 134 -4.56 -37.50 -1.82
CA ALA A 134 -4.67 -38.95 -1.67
C ALA A 134 -5.69 -39.37 -0.60
N ASP A 135 -5.86 -38.56 0.45
CA ASP A 135 -6.81 -38.78 1.55
C ASP A 135 -8.23 -38.27 1.23
N LYS A 136 -8.46 -37.84 -0.02
CA LYS A 136 -9.75 -37.29 -0.51
C LYS A 136 -10.17 -35.99 0.17
N GLN A 137 -9.21 -35.26 0.74
CA GLN A 137 -9.45 -33.92 1.24
C GLN A 137 -9.42 -32.94 0.06
N GLU A 138 -10.36 -32.02 0.04
CA GLU A 138 -10.57 -31.11 -1.09
C GLU A 138 -9.91 -29.74 -0.83
N ILE A 139 -9.45 -29.13 -1.93
CA ILE A 139 -9.03 -27.74 -1.99
C ILE A 139 -9.54 -27.09 -3.26
N ASP A 140 -10.04 -25.88 -3.19
CA ASP A 140 -10.36 -25.07 -4.35
C ASP A 140 -9.23 -24.06 -4.61
N VAL A 141 -8.86 -23.92 -5.87
CA VAL A 141 -8.03 -22.80 -6.36
C VAL A 141 -8.96 -21.88 -7.14
N VAL A 142 -9.12 -20.66 -6.66
CA VAL A 142 -10.02 -19.67 -7.23
C VAL A 142 -9.20 -18.63 -7.99
N PHE A 143 -9.42 -18.52 -9.29
CA PHE A 143 -8.84 -17.49 -10.15
C PHE A 143 -9.90 -16.45 -10.53
N ARG A 144 -9.54 -15.18 -10.51
CA ARG A 144 -10.29 -14.05 -11.09
C ARG A 144 -9.39 -13.36 -12.09
N VAL A 145 -9.80 -13.30 -13.34
CA VAL A 145 -9.00 -12.78 -14.45
C VAL A 145 -9.75 -11.61 -15.08
N SER A 146 -9.21 -10.42 -14.94
CA SER A 146 -9.66 -9.18 -15.61
C SER A 146 -8.88 -8.98 -16.93
N ASN A 147 -8.90 -7.78 -17.50
CA ASN A 147 -8.20 -7.52 -18.77
C ASN A 147 -6.67 -7.54 -18.62
N ASN A 148 -6.15 -7.15 -17.47
CA ASN A 148 -4.71 -7.08 -17.19
C ASN A 148 -4.31 -7.72 -15.86
N ASP A 149 -5.29 -8.14 -15.05
CA ASP A 149 -5.01 -8.60 -13.70
C ASP A 149 -5.52 -10.01 -13.46
N ILE A 150 -4.75 -10.74 -12.69
CA ILE A 150 -5.08 -12.05 -12.14
C ILE A 150 -5.04 -11.91 -10.62
N ALA A 151 -6.08 -12.36 -9.95
CA ALA A 151 -6.04 -12.63 -8.52
C ALA A 151 -6.39 -14.10 -8.30
N PHE A 152 -5.62 -14.79 -7.46
CA PHE A 152 -5.95 -16.16 -7.09
C PHE A 152 -5.69 -16.43 -5.61
N ARG A 153 -6.43 -17.40 -5.06
CA ARG A 153 -6.31 -17.84 -3.67
C ARG A 153 -6.75 -19.28 -3.51
N TYR A 154 -6.42 -19.86 -2.39
CA TYR A 154 -6.89 -21.17 -1.98
C TYR A 154 -8.09 -21.06 -1.04
N VAL A 155 -9.02 -21.98 -1.20
CA VAL A 155 -10.15 -22.17 -0.29
C VAL A 155 -10.08 -23.62 0.18
N ILE A 156 -10.03 -23.82 1.48
CA ILE A 156 -10.12 -25.16 2.09
C ILE A 156 -11.57 -25.35 2.54
N PRO A 157 -12.41 -26.03 1.71
CA PRO A 157 -13.80 -26.27 2.05
C PRO A 157 -13.87 -27.34 3.13
N ARG A 158 -14.70 -27.14 4.13
CA ARG A 158 -14.96 -28.13 5.16
C ARG A 158 -16.44 -28.06 5.56
N LYS A 159 -17.05 -29.24 5.81
CA LYS A 159 -18.46 -29.29 6.22
C LYS A 159 -18.63 -28.85 7.66
N GLU A 160 -17.65 -29.14 8.49
CA GLU A 160 -17.66 -28.83 9.93
C GLU A 160 -16.58 -27.80 10.23
N ALA A 161 -16.85 -26.95 11.22
CA ALA A 161 -15.87 -25.99 11.71
C ALA A 161 -14.61 -26.69 12.24
N GLY A 162 -13.46 -26.05 12.05
CA GLY A 162 -12.18 -26.58 12.47
C GLY A 162 -11.08 -25.55 12.32
N SER A 163 -9.84 -26.01 12.34
CA SER A 163 -8.67 -25.18 12.10
C SER A 163 -7.58 -26.01 11.43
N CYS A 164 -6.65 -25.34 10.79
CA CYS A 164 -5.37 -25.90 10.35
C CYS A 164 -4.26 -24.87 10.53
N VAL A 165 -3.04 -25.36 10.50
CA VAL A 165 -1.82 -24.53 10.38
C VAL A 165 -1.33 -24.66 8.95
N VAL A 166 -1.16 -23.54 8.26
CA VAL A 166 -0.58 -23.53 6.91
C VAL A 166 0.94 -23.48 7.06
N GLU A 167 1.59 -24.63 6.87
CA GLU A 167 3.04 -24.77 7.07
C GLU A 167 3.83 -24.03 5.98
N ARG A 168 3.35 -24.07 4.72
CA ARG A 168 3.91 -23.35 3.58
C ARG A 168 2.94 -23.28 2.41
N GLU A 169 3.13 -22.32 1.53
CA GLU A 169 2.55 -22.31 0.20
C GLU A 169 3.59 -22.80 -0.83
N ALA A 170 3.16 -23.71 -1.72
CA ALA A 170 3.97 -24.12 -2.86
C ALA A 170 3.76 -23.20 -4.08
N THR A 171 3.04 -22.11 -3.88
CA THR A 171 2.74 -21.11 -4.90
C THR A 171 4.02 -20.54 -5.48
N GLY A 172 4.18 -20.62 -6.78
CA GLY A 172 5.34 -20.09 -7.48
C GLY A 172 4.98 -19.20 -8.66
N PHE A 173 6.02 -18.51 -9.14
CA PHE A 173 5.97 -17.60 -10.28
C PHE A 173 7.21 -17.89 -11.14
N ASP A 174 7.05 -18.63 -12.22
CA ASP A 174 8.12 -19.07 -13.12
C ASP A 174 8.19 -18.14 -14.32
N PHE A 175 9.27 -17.38 -14.41
CA PHE A 175 9.44 -16.39 -15.47
C PHE A 175 10.36 -16.89 -16.58
N PRO A 176 10.14 -16.50 -17.84
CA PRO A 176 11.09 -16.74 -18.91
C PRO A 176 12.50 -16.26 -18.56
N ALA A 177 13.52 -17.06 -18.87
CA ALA A 177 14.91 -16.86 -18.45
C ALA A 177 15.55 -15.50 -18.84
N TYR A 178 14.97 -14.79 -19.81
CA TYR A 178 15.42 -13.46 -20.26
C TYR A 178 14.78 -12.29 -19.50
N THR A 179 14.08 -12.57 -18.40
CA THR A 179 13.42 -11.57 -17.56
C THR A 179 14.44 -10.80 -16.71
N THR A 180 14.22 -9.50 -16.55
CA THR A 180 14.93 -8.63 -15.59
C THR A 180 14.00 -8.16 -14.50
N THR A 181 14.57 -7.74 -13.36
CA THR A 181 13.85 -7.52 -12.11
C THR A 181 14.02 -6.10 -11.58
N PHE A 182 13.01 -5.63 -10.83
CA PHE A 182 12.97 -4.37 -10.11
C PHE A 182 12.46 -4.68 -8.70
N LEU A 183 13.36 -5.08 -7.81
CA LEU A 183 13.02 -5.74 -6.56
C LEU A 183 13.66 -5.05 -5.35
N CYS A 184 12.91 -5.03 -4.23
CA CYS A 184 13.37 -4.61 -2.93
C CYS A 184 13.73 -5.85 -2.10
N PRO A 185 14.95 -5.99 -1.56
CA PRO A 185 15.34 -7.16 -0.81
C PRO A 185 14.62 -7.22 0.54
N GLN A 186 14.28 -8.43 0.98
CA GLN A 186 13.88 -8.67 2.36
C GLN A 186 15.12 -8.55 3.26
N SER A 187 15.10 -7.67 4.26
CA SER A 187 16.18 -7.56 5.24
C SER A 187 16.18 -8.74 6.20
N ASP A 188 17.32 -9.00 6.85
CA ASP A 188 17.34 -9.85 8.06
C ASP A 188 16.36 -9.31 9.11
N ALA A 189 15.83 -10.20 9.92
CA ALA A 189 14.96 -9.82 11.02
C ALA A 189 15.77 -9.25 12.20
N MET A 190 15.19 -8.30 12.92
CA MET A 190 15.74 -7.70 14.14
C MET A 190 17.13 -7.08 13.96
N ILE A 191 17.38 -6.50 12.77
CA ILE A 191 18.57 -5.69 12.49
C ILE A 191 18.21 -4.21 12.33
N GLY A 192 19.19 -3.39 11.95
CA GLY A 192 19.04 -1.95 11.76
C GLY A 192 18.98 -1.19 13.07
N TRP A 193 18.59 0.08 12.94
CA TRP A 193 18.46 0.96 14.10
C TRP A 193 17.43 0.40 15.08
N MET A 194 17.82 0.28 16.35
CA MET A 194 16.98 -0.24 17.43
C MET A 194 16.27 -1.58 17.13
N ARG A 195 16.82 -2.38 16.21
CA ARG A 195 16.27 -3.69 15.80
C ARG A 195 14.83 -3.61 15.26
N THR A 196 14.55 -2.61 14.44
CA THR A 196 13.19 -2.34 13.94
C THR A 196 12.86 -2.99 12.59
N LYS A 197 13.84 -3.65 11.94
CA LYS A 197 13.59 -4.34 10.66
C LYS A 197 13.05 -5.76 10.86
N PRO A 198 12.28 -6.29 9.89
CA PRO A 198 11.97 -5.73 8.57
C PRO A 198 10.88 -4.65 8.62
N SER A 199 11.04 -3.63 7.76
CA SER A 199 10.11 -2.49 7.62
C SER A 199 9.92 -2.07 6.18
N TYR A 200 10.37 -2.86 5.21
CA TYR A 200 10.30 -2.59 3.76
C TYR A 200 11.15 -1.39 3.29
N GLU A 201 12.00 -0.87 4.14
CA GLU A 201 12.85 0.31 3.91
C GLU A 201 14.24 -0.08 3.42
N GLU A 202 14.31 -0.76 2.27
CA GLU A 202 15.56 -1.16 1.63
C GLU A 202 15.68 -0.56 0.22
N GLU A 203 16.91 -0.47 -0.27
CA GLU A 203 17.20 0.04 -1.61
C GLU A 203 16.86 -1.00 -2.68
N TYR A 204 16.13 -0.55 -3.71
CA TYR A 204 15.78 -1.39 -4.86
C TYR A 204 17.00 -1.69 -5.74
N ARG A 205 17.04 -2.91 -6.26
CA ARG A 205 17.87 -3.26 -7.42
C ARG A 205 16.99 -3.30 -8.66
N VAL A 206 17.45 -2.67 -9.74
CA VAL A 206 16.63 -2.46 -10.93
C VAL A 206 17.32 -2.95 -12.19
N ASP A 207 16.51 -3.52 -13.09
CA ASP A 207 16.92 -4.00 -14.42
C ASP A 207 18.06 -5.02 -14.36
N VAL A 208 18.11 -5.85 -13.31
CA VAL A 208 19.11 -6.89 -13.10
C VAL A 208 18.55 -8.27 -13.49
N PRO A 209 19.43 -9.23 -13.91
CA PRO A 209 18.99 -10.60 -14.17
C PRO A 209 18.37 -11.28 -12.97
N MET A 210 17.41 -12.19 -13.19
CA MET A 210 16.68 -12.90 -12.12
C MET A 210 17.56 -13.77 -11.23
N ASN A 211 18.66 -14.32 -11.74
CA ASN A 211 19.53 -15.24 -11.03
C ASN A 211 20.50 -14.58 -10.05
N GLU A 212 20.42 -13.26 -9.89
CA GLU A 212 21.19 -12.58 -8.85
C GLU A 212 20.54 -12.82 -7.48
N PRO A 213 21.30 -13.28 -6.46
CA PRO A 213 20.74 -13.48 -5.12
C PRO A 213 20.36 -12.15 -4.48
N SER A 214 19.36 -12.18 -3.62
CA SER A 214 18.96 -11.04 -2.80
C SER A 214 20.08 -10.65 -1.83
N ARG A 215 20.10 -9.37 -1.43
CA ARG A 215 21.17 -8.82 -0.59
C ARG A 215 21.41 -9.58 0.73
N TYR A 216 20.33 -10.09 1.33
CA TYR A 216 20.36 -10.76 2.63
C TYR A 216 20.10 -12.28 2.52
N GLY A 217 19.81 -12.81 1.33
CA GLY A 217 19.51 -14.23 1.13
C GLY A 217 18.10 -14.64 1.58
N HIS A 218 17.21 -13.69 1.81
CA HIS A 218 15.82 -13.94 2.24
C HIS A 218 14.78 -13.62 1.17
N GLY A 219 15.22 -13.38 -0.08
CA GLY A 219 14.34 -13.01 -1.17
C GLY A 219 13.89 -11.55 -1.12
N TYR A 220 12.65 -11.28 -1.53
CA TYR A 220 12.20 -9.95 -1.88
C TYR A 220 10.83 -9.64 -1.31
N THR A 221 10.67 -8.41 -0.80
CA THR A 221 9.38 -7.90 -0.32
C THR A 221 8.43 -7.60 -1.46
N PHE A 222 7.14 -7.79 -1.27
CA PHE A 222 6.13 -7.29 -2.21
C PHE A 222 6.03 -5.76 -2.19
N PRO A 223 5.61 -5.13 -3.31
CA PRO A 223 5.38 -5.71 -4.64
C PRO A 223 6.68 -5.93 -5.41
N CYS A 224 6.68 -6.89 -6.32
CA CYS A 224 7.81 -7.28 -7.14
C CYS A 224 7.49 -7.01 -8.62
N LEU A 225 8.29 -6.17 -9.29
CA LEU A 225 8.11 -5.84 -10.70
C LEU A 225 9.14 -6.57 -11.57
N PHE A 226 8.66 -7.14 -12.66
CA PHE A 226 9.45 -7.92 -13.63
C PHE A 226 9.26 -7.35 -15.03
N ARG A 227 10.33 -7.33 -15.81
CA ARG A 227 10.33 -7.01 -17.24
C ARG A 227 10.69 -8.26 -18.04
N ILE A 228 9.73 -8.77 -18.80
CA ILE A 228 9.88 -9.98 -19.62
C ILE A 228 10.42 -9.55 -20.99
N GLY A 229 11.72 -9.27 -21.07
CA GLY A 229 12.40 -8.81 -22.26
C GLY A 229 11.69 -7.67 -23.00
N CYS A 230 11.30 -7.93 -24.26
CA CYS A 230 10.47 -7.03 -25.08
C CYS A 230 8.98 -7.42 -25.06
N ASP A 231 8.61 -8.49 -24.33
CA ASP A 231 7.25 -9.06 -24.38
C ASP A 231 6.28 -8.35 -23.44
N GLY A 232 6.78 -7.83 -22.33
CA GLY A 232 5.92 -7.09 -21.40
C GLY A 232 6.47 -6.93 -20.00
N TRP A 233 5.56 -6.63 -19.08
CA TRP A 233 5.79 -6.38 -17.67
C TRP A 233 4.84 -7.22 -16.84
N ALA A 234 5.30 -7.65 -15.67
CA ALA A 234 4.47 -8.29 -14.66
C ALA A 234 4.76 -7.70 -13.29
N LEU A 235 3.71 -7.36 -12.53
CA LEU A 235 3.80 -6.92 -11.14
C LEU A 235 3.15 -7.98 -10.27
N ILE A 236 3.91 -8.55 -9.35
CA ILE A 236 3.44 -9.55 -8.39
C ILE A 236 3.25 -8.90 -7.03
N SER A 237 2.11 -9.16 -6.39
CA SER A 237 1.81 -8.71 -5.04
C SER A 237 0.80 -9.63 -4.36
N GLU A 238 0.32 -9.22 -3.20
CA GLU A 238 -0.75 -9.90 -2.46
C GLU A 238 -1.72 -8.87 -1.87
N THR A 239 -2.93 -9.32 -1.54
CA THR A 239 -3.96 -8.48 -0.91
C THR A 239 -4.93 -9.29 -0.06
N GLY A 240 -5.64 -8.60 0.84
CA GLY A 240 -6.59 -9.26 1.74
C GLY A 240 -5.92 -9.97 2.91
N VAL A 241 -4.73 -9.53 3.33
CA VAL A 241 -4.07 -9.98 4.55
C VAL A 241 -4.62 -9.18 5.72
N ASP A 242 -5.14 -9.89 6.70
CA ASP A 242 -5.67 -9.38 7.96
C ASP A 242 -5.24 -10.28 9.14
N SER A 243 -5.88 -10.14 10.29
CA SER A 243 -5.58 -10.92 11.52
C SER A 243 -5.67 -12.44 11.34
N ARG A 244 -6.26 -12.92 10.25
CA ARG A 244 -6.48 -14.35 9.97
C ARG A 244 -5.32 -15.02 9.25
N TYR A 245 -4.30 -14.26 8.80
CA TYR A 245 -3.16 -14.81 8.07
C TYR A 245 -1.90 -13.97 8.33
N CYS A 246 -0.75 -14.40 7.78
CA CYS A 246 0.50 -13.64 7.77
C CYS A 246 0.70 -12.92 6.43
N GLY A 247 1.55 -11.90 6.40
CA GLY A 247 2.11 -11.41 5.16
C GLY A 247 3.11 -12.40 4.56
N SER A 248 3.41 -12.25 3.27
CA SER A 248 4.37 -13.10 2.57
C SER A 248 5.30 -12.28 1.67
N ARG A 249 6.33 -12.95 1.15
CA ARG A 249 7.35 -12.40 0.27
C ARG A 249 7.69 -13.38 -0.84
N LEU A 250 8.52 -12.99 -1.81
CA LEU A 250 9.11 -13.94 -2.76
C LEU A 250 10.47 -14.44 -2.25
N SER A 251 10.76 -15.72 -2.47
CA SER A 251 12.10 -16.28 -2.31
C SER A 251 13.11 -15.65 -3.26
N ASP A 252 14.39 -15.98 -3.13
CA ASP A 252 15.33 -15.86 -4.23
C ASP A 252 14.89 -16.75 -5.40
N ALA A 253 15.31 -16.39 -6.64
CA ALA A 253 15.04 -17.21 -7.79
C ALA A 253 15.69 -18.59 -7.65
N GLY A 254 14.90 -19.62 -7.83
CA GLY A 254 15.38 -20.99 -7.99
C GLY A 254 15.90 -21.25 -9.41
N GLU A 255 16.25 -22.51 -9.67
CA GLU A 255 16.67 -22.95 -10.98
C GLU A 255 15.60 -22.64 -12.05
N GLY A 256 16.01 -22.07 -13.18
CA GLY A 256 15.12 -21.74 -14.29
C GLY A 256 14.37 -20.40 -14.17
N GLY A 257 14.45 -19.68 -13.04
CA GLY A 257 13.73 -18.40 -12.86
C GLY A 257 12.46 -18.50 -12.03
N LEU A 258 12.28 -19.61 -11.33
CA LEU A 258 11.13 -19.85 -10.45
C LEU A 258 11.32 -19.14 -9.10
N TYR A 259 10.41 -18.23 -8.78
CA TYR A 259 10.24 -17.65 -7.44
C TYR A 259 9.13 -18.39 -6.71
N ILE A 260 9.34 -18.69 -5.43
CA ILE A 260 8.33 -19.31 -4.56
C ILE A 260 7.88 -18.31 -3.52
N LEU A 261 6.62 -18.34 -3.16
CA LEU A 261 6.09 -17.59 -2.04
C LEU A 261 6.67 -18.12 -0.73
N ASP A 262 7.14 -17.20 0.11
CA ASP A 262 7.77 -17.53 1.39
C ASP A 262 7.09 -16.78 2.55
N PHE A 263 7.11 -17.37 3.74
CA PHE A 263 6.50 -16.85 4.94
C PHE A 263 7.50 -16.00 5.75
N PRO A 264 7.04 -15.29 6.79
CA PRO A 264 7.90 -14.51 7.68
C PRO A 264 9.06 -15.33 8.25
N MET A 265 10.12 -14.64 8.68
CA MET A 265 11.26 -15.29 9.33
C MET A 265 10.94 -15.62 10.80
N PRO A 266 11.51 -16.68 11.36
CA PRO A 266 11.30 -17.06 12.77
C PRO A 266 11.66 -15.95 13.76
N GLU A 267 12.69 -15.15 13.45
CA GLU A 267 13.22 -14.07 14.30
C GLU A 267 12.37 -12.80 14.29
N GLU A 268 11.50 -12.59 13.28
CA GLU A 268 10.63 -11.43 13.23
C GLU A 268 9.82 -11.29 14.53
N ASN A 269 9.51 -10.05 14.88
CA ASN A 269 8.80 -9.74 16.13
C ASN A 269 9.52 -10.29 17.37
N ASN A 270 10.88 -10.25 17.35
CA ASN A 270 11.76 -10.80 18.38
C ASN A 270 11.41 -12.26 18.77
N GLY A 271 11.07 -13.09 17.78
CA GLY A 271 10.67 -14.48 17.95
C GLY A 271 9.23 -14.69 18.43
N ASN A 272 8.45 -13.65 18.68
CA ASN A 272 7.07 -13.79 19.11
C ASN A 272 6.15 -14.15 17.95
N GLY A 273 5.19 -15.01 18.22
CA GLY A 273 4.26 -15.55 17.23
C GLY A 273 4.90 -16.64 16.35
N THR A 274 4.05 -17.40 15.67
CA THR A 274 4.45 -18.48 14.77
C THR A 274 4.68 -17.93 13.36
N VAL A 275 5.59 -18.57 12.62
CA VAL A 275 5.81 -18.30 11.19
C VAL A 275 4.62 -18.77 10.37
N ALA A 276 4.18 -19.99 10.63
CA ALA A 276 3.03 -20.62 9.96
C ALA A 276 1.71 -20.07 10.51
N PRO A 277 0.86 -19.48 9.68
CA PRO A 277 -0.41 -18.92 10.13
C PRO A 277 -1.43 -20.03 10.45
N GLY A 278 -2.20 -19.79 11.51
CA GLY A 278 -3.39 -20.59 11.84
C GLY A 278 -4.60 -20.09 11.06
N LEU A 279 -5.30 -21.00 10.41
CA LEU A 279 -6.48 -20.71 9.59
C LEU A 279 -7.71 -21.41 10.17
N ALA A 280 -8.78 -20.66 10.44
CA ALA A 280 -10.08 -21.23 10.77
C ALA A 280 -10.71 -21.87 9.52
N LEU A 281 -11.37 -23.03 9.69
CA LEU A 281 -11.98 -23.78 8.59
C LEU A 281 -13.52 -23.81 8.70
N PRO A 282 -14.25 -23.73 7.57
CA PRO A 282 -13.76 -23.50 6.21
C PRO A 282 -13.07 -22.16 6.10
N GLY A 283 -11.96 -22.08 5.34
CA GLY A 283 -11.10 -20.88 5.31
C GLY A 283 -10.50 -20.59 3.95
N THR A 284 -9.95 -19.38 3.84
CA THR A 284 -9.31 -18.90 2.61
C THR A 284 -7.96 -18.27 2.92
N THR A 285 -6.98 -18.48 2.04
CA THR A 285 -5.74 -17.68 2.06
C THR A 285 -5.99 -16.27 1.53
N PRO A 286 -5.08 -15.32 1.75
CA PRO A 286 -5.06 -14.05 1.03
C PRO A 286 -4.98 -14.26 -0.49
N TRP A 287 -5.32 -13.21 -1.24
CA TRP A 287 -5.19 -13.20 -2.69
C TRP A 287 -3.74 -12.95 -3.10
N ARG A 288 -3.23 -13.75 -4.04
CA ARG A 288 -2.02 -13.47 -4.80
C ARG A 288 -2.42 -12.76 -6.07
N THR A 289 -1.71 -11.68 -6.42
CA THR A 289 -2.09 -10.83 -7.55
C THR A 289 -0.95 -10.74 -8.57
N ILE A 290 -1.32 -10.74 -9.85
CA ILE A 290 -0.42 -10.60 -10.99
C ILE A 290 -1.05 -9.59 -11.93
N THR A 291 -0.38 -8.45 -12.13
CA THR A 291 -0.79 -7.48 -13.15
C THR A 291 0.16 -7.57 -14.33
N VAL A 292 -0.34 -7.70 -15.56
CA VAL A 292 0.48 -7.82 -16.76
C VAL A 292 0.14 -6.76 -17.81
N GLY A 293 1.12 -6.39 -18.61
CA GLY A 293 0.94 -5.49 -19.73
C GLY A 293 2.10 -5.54 -20.71
N ASP A 294 1.86 -5.20 -21.98
CA ASP A 294 2.92 -4.96 -22.98
C ASP A 294 3.64 -3.61 -22.78
N ASN A 295 3.15 -2.81 -21.86
CA ASN A 295 3.72 -1.55 -21.40
C ASN A 295 3.37 -1.32 -19.92
N LEU A 296 3.85 -0.22 -19.33
CA LEU A 296 3.70 0.08 -17.91
C LEU A 296 2.33 0.67 -17.51
N LYS A 297 1.46 0.99 -18.48
CA LYS A 297 0.14 1.58 -18.18
C LYS A 297 -0.71 0.69 -17.28
N PRO A 298 -0.90 -0.62 -17.57
CA PRO A 298 -1.65 -1.50 -16.65
C PRO A 298 -1.03 -1.58 -15.27
N ILE A 299 0.31 -1.59 -15.17
CA ILE A 299 1.04 -1.66 -13.88
C ILE A 299 0.72 -0.46 -12.99
N VAL A 300 0.74 0.75 -13.56
CA VAL A 300 0.47 1.99 -12.82
C VAL A 300 -1.01 2.15 -12.49
N GLU A 301 -1.90 1.75 -13.40
CA GLU A 301 -3.33 2.01 -13.31
C GLU A 301 -4.14 0.88 -12.64
N THR A 302 -3.53 -0.28 -12.35
CA THR A 302 -4.24 -1.43 -11.72
C THR A 302 -4.97 -1.03 -10.44
N THR A 303 -6.11 -1.66 -10.23
CA THR A 303 -6.91 -1.57 -9.00
C THR A 303 -7.13 -2.93 -8.35
N VAL A 304 -6.50 -4.01 -8.88
CA VAL A 304 -6.74 -5.39 -8.45
C VAL A 304 -6.59 -5.61 -6.95
N ILE A 305 -5.67 -4.89 -6.31
CA ILE A 305 -5.43 -4.96 -4.86
C ILE A 305 -6.71 -4.64 -4.06
N TRP A 306 -7.54 -3.75 -4.58
CA TRP A 306 -8.79 -3.33 -3.94
C TRP A 306 -10.03 -4.03 -4.54
N ASP A 307 -9.97 -4.50 -5.79
CA ASP A 307 -11.10 -5.10 -6.49
C ASP A 307 -11.58 -6.42 -5.86
N VAL A 308 -10.67 -7.17 -5.26
CA VAL A 308 -10.91 -8.52 -4.74
C VAL A 308 -11.08 -8.59 -3.22
N VAL A 309 -10.99 -7.46 -2.53
CA VAL A 309 -11.26 -7.35 -1.10
C VAL A 309 -12.55 -6.59 -0.84
N GLU A 310 -13.10 -6.71 0.36
CA GLU A 310 -14.29 -5.99 0.81
C GLU A 310 -14.01 -5.27 2.13
N PRO A 311 -14.75 -4.20 2.47
CA PRO A 311 -14.69 -3.62 3.81
C PRO A 311 -14.94 -4.67 4.90
N LEU A 312 -14.14 -4.67 5.94
CA LEU A 312 -14.28 -5.60 7.06
C LEU A 312 -15.34 -5.14 8.06
N TYR A 313 -15.54 -3.83 8.12
CA TYR A 313 -16.59 -3.19 8.92
C TYR A 313 -17.02 -1.85 8.32
N GLU A 314 -18.19 -1.40 8.71
CA GLU A 314 -18.69 -0.07 8.40
C GLU A 314 -18.35 0.88 9.54
N THR A 315 -18.02 2.14 9.22
CA THR A 315 -17.77 3.19 10.20
C THR A 315 -18.97 4.12 10.33
N VAL A 316 -19.14 4.70 11.53
CA VAL A 316 -20.09 5.80 11.77
C VAL A 316 -19.43 7.18 11.70
N HIS A 317 -18.12 7.21 11.47
CA HIS A 317 -17.33 8.42 11.42
C HIS A 317 -17.11 8.90 9.98
N ASP A 318 -17.06 10.22 9.81
CA ASP A 318 -16.73 10.87 8.53
C ASP A 318 -15.26 11.31 8.60
N TYR A 319 -14.39 10.62 7.84
CA TYR A 319 -12.96 10.87 7.80
C TYR A 319 -12.64 11.89 6.72
N ARG A 320 -12.05 13.03 7.15
CA ARG A 320 -11.57 14.06 6.26
C ARG A 320 -10.11 13.79 5.89
N PHE A 321 -9.79 13.84 4.60
CA PHE A 321 -8.42 13.71 4.12
C PHE A 321 -7.81 15.08 3.86
N GLY A 322 -6.46 15.17 3.94
CA GLY A 322 -5.85 16.49 3.84
C GLY A 322 -4.33 16.49 3.92
N ARG A 323 -3.81 17.70 4.03
CA ARG A 323 -2.38 18.01 4.09
C ARG A 323 -1.99 18.32 5.53
N GLY A 324 -0.77 17.95 5.88
CA GLY A 324 -0.23 18.20 7.20
C GLY A 324 1.17 18.82 7.17
N THR A 325 1.56 19.39 8.30
CA THR A 325 2.94 19.75 8.61
C THR A 325 3.52 18.77 9.61
N TRP A 326 4.82 18.53 9.52
CA TRP A 326 5.51 17.56 10.36
C TRP A 326 6.90 18.09 10.74
N SER A 327 7.06 18.53 11.98
CA SER A 327 8.28 19.21 12.45
C SER A 327 9.50 18.29 12.47
N TRP A 328 9.29 17.05 12.87
CA TRP A 328 10.36 16.08 13.09
C TRP A 328 11.20 15.84 11.83
N ILE A 329 10.57 15.84 10.65
CA ILE A 329 11.25 15.52 9.40
C ILE A 329 12.43 16.44 9.05
N LEU A 330 12.44 17.68 9.54
CA LEU A 330 13.56 18.63 9.37
C LEU A 330 14.22 19.04 10.67
N TRP A 331 13.44 19.13 11.75
CA TRP A 331 13.91 19.68 13.00
C TRP A 331 14.18 18.60 14.06
N GLN A 332 13.88 17.34 13.75
CA GLN A 332 14.14 16.16 14.56
C GLN A 332 13.55 16.24 15.97
N ASP A 333 13.95 15.34 16.87
CA ASP A 333 13.47 15.23 18.25
C ASP A 333 13.46 16.55 19.02
N GLY A 334 14.44 17.42 18.76
CA GLY A 334 14.52 18.74 19.39
C GLY A 334 13.34 19.68 19.11
N SER A 335 12.54 19.37 18.09
CA SER A 335 11.33 20.12 17.73
C SER A 335 10.08 19.71 18.52
N ILE A 336 10.14 18.59 19.21
CA ILE A 336 8.99 18.08 19.94
C ILE A 336 8.93 18.78 21.31
N ASN A 337 8.53 20.03 21.27
CA ASN A 337 8.28 20.90 22.40
C ASN A 337 7.11 21.85 22.08
N TYR A 338 6.50 22.44 23.10
CA TYR A 338 5.29 23.22 22.93
C TYR A 338 5.47 24.40 21.96
N GLU A 339 6.55 25.15 22.08
CA GLU A 339 6.83 26.37 21.34
C GLU A 339 7.05 26.09 19.84
N ASP A 340 7.79 25.05 19.51
CA ASP A 340 8.01 24.65 18.11
C ASP A 340 6.74 24.06 17.49
N GLN A 341 5.94 23.32 18.26
CA GLN A 341 4.66 22.80 17.74
C GLN A 341 3.66 23.94 17.47
N VAL A 342 3.63 24.99 18.27
CA VAL A 342 2.86 26.22 17.97
C VAL A 342 3.29 26.79 16.62
N ARG A 343 4.59 26.85 16.31
CA ARG A 343 5.09 27.34 15.01
C ARG A 343 4.64 26.48 13.85
N TYR A 344 4.58 25.16 14.02
CA TYR A 344 4.13 24.24 12.99
C TYR A 344 2.61 24.26 12.81
N ILE A 345 1.85 24.48 13.86
CA ILE A 345 0.41 24.76 13.77
C ILE A 345 0.16 26.08 13.01
N ASP A 346 0.93 27.14 13.32
CA ASP A 346 0.83 28.41 12.61
C ASP A 346 1.24 28.27 11.14
N LEU A 347 2.24 27.44 10.81
CA LEU A 347 2.62 27.10 9.45
C LEU A 347 1.48 26.39 8.73
N ALA A 348 0.88 25.36 9.35
CA ALA A 348 -0.26 24.63 8.79
C ALA A 348 -1.43 25.58 8.50
N ALA A 349 -1.77 26.45 9.46
CA ALA A 349 -2.82 27.46 9.29
C ALA A 349 -2.52 28.45 8.16
N ALA A 350 -1.27 28.94 8.06
CA ALA A 350 -0.86 29.87 6.98
C ALA A 350 -0.88 29.22 5.59
N MET A 351 -0.66 27.91 5.51
CA MET A 351 -0.73 27.12 4.30
C MET A 351 -2.16 26.63 3.98
N GLY A 352 -3.11 26.80 4.90
CA GLY A 352 -4.45 26.25 4.78
C GLY A 352 -4.49 24.73 4.82
N TYR A 353 -3.58 24.13 5.59
CA TYR A 353 -3.50 22.68 5.79
C TYR A 353 -4.43 22.24 6.92
N GLU A 354 -4.88 21.03 6.78
CA GLU A 354 -5.85 20.41 7.66
C GLU A 354 -5.24 19.92 8.96
N TYR A 355 -3.93 19.52 8.94
CA TYR A 355 -3.31 18.75 10.02
C TYR A 355 -1.93 19.27 10.42
N VAL A 356 -1.56 18.93 11.66
CA VAL A 356 -0.18 18.91 12.15
C VAL A 356 0.10 17.54 12.76
N LEU A 357 1.22 16.91 12.37
CA LEU A 357 1.72 15.69 12.99
C LEU A 357 2.74 16.03 14.06
N ILE A 358 2.44 15.69 15.31
CA ILE A 358 3.34 15.81 16.47
C ILE A 358 3.95 14.45 16.73
N ASP A 359 5.26 14.34 16.56
CA ASP A 359 5.99 13.10 16.55
C ASP A 359 6.41 12.61 17.96
N ASN A 360 7.27 11.61 18.06
CA ASN A 360 7.74 10.92 19.26
C ASN A 360 8.13 11.86 20.42
N TRP A 361 8.23 11.36 21.63
CA TRP A 361 8.60 12.10 22.87
C TRP A 361 7.59 13.13 23.36
N TRP A 362 6.48 13.40 22.67
CA TRP A 362 5.50 14.42 23.06
C TRP A 362 4.96 14.22 24.49
N ASP A 363 4.85 12.97 24.95
CA ASP A 363 4.38 12.63 26.29
C ASP A 363 5.33 13.08 27.39
N ARG A 364 6.63 13.19 27.10
CA ARG A 364 7.69 13.62 28.03
C ARG A 364 8.04 15.09 27.91
N THR A 365 8.13 15.58 26.67
CA THR A 365 8.60 16.95 26.40
C THR A 365 7.49 18.00 26.47
N ILE A 366 6.26 17.62 26.08
CA ILE A 366 5.08 18.48 26.14
C ILE A 366 4.19 18.08 27.34
N GLY A 367 3.90 16.80 27.47
CA GLY A 367 3.04 16.23 28.50
C GLY A 367 1.55 16.45 28.22
N ARG A 368 0.71 15.68 28.92
CA ARG A 368 -0.73 15.59 28.62
C ARG A 368 -1.49 16.91 28.84
N GLU A 369 -1.16 17.66 29.87
CA GLU A 369 -1.85 18.92 30.17
C GLU A 369 -1.57 19.98 29.10
N LYS A 370 -0.29 20.15 28.74
CA LYS A 370 0.10 21.08 27.67
C LYS A 370 -0.38 20.60 26.31
N MET A 371 -0.46 19.28 26.06
CA MET A 371 -1.03 18.72 24.83
C MET A 371 -2.49 19.14 24.66
N LYS A 372 -3.29 19.13 25.73
CA LYS A 372 -4.64 19.67 25.69
C LYS A 372 -4.66 21.14 25.26
N SER A 373 -3.82 21.96 25.85
CA SER A 373 -3.72 23.38 25.49
C SER A 373 -3.27 23.59 24.05
N LEU A 374 -2.40 22.70 23.54
CA LEU A 374 -1.93 22.73 22.17
C LEU A 374 -3.03 22.30 21.19
N ALA A 375 -3.83 21.29 21.54
CA ALA A 375 -5.00 20.87 20.76
C ALA A 375 -6.04 21.99 20.67
N ASP A 376 -6.36 22.63 21.80
CA ASP A 376 -7.25 23.80 21.82
C ASP A 376 -6.70 24.95 20.96
N TYR A 377 -5.37 25.15 20.94
CA TYR A 377 -4.74 26.15 20.08
C TYR A 377 -4.88 25.80 18.59
N ALA A 378 -4.57 24.57 18.22
CA ALA A 378 -4.67 24.10 16.85
C ALA A 378 -6.11 24.24 16.31
N HIS A 379 -7.10 23.79 17.07
CA HIS A 379 -8.52 23.90 16.68
C HIS A 379 -8.95 25.37 16.49
N ARG A 380 -8.48 26.30 17.34
CA ARG A 380 -8.77 27.74 17.12
C ARG A 380 -8.15 28.28 15.84
N LYS A 381 -7.08 27.66 15.33
CA LYS A 381 -6.44 27.99 14.05
C LYS A 381 -7.07 27.22 12.85
N GLY A 382 -8.02 26.34 13.10
CA GLY A 382 -8.63 25.49 12.07
C GLY A 382 -7.74 24.31 11.64
N VAL A 383 -6.82 23.90 12.52
CA VAL A 383 -5.88 22.79 12.28
C VAL A 383 -6.19 21.67 13.27
N ASP A 384 -6.27 20.44 12.77
CA ASP A 384 -6.42 19.24 13.59
C ASP A 384 -5.07 18.54 13.82
N ILE A 385 -5.01 17.62 14.79
CA ILE A 385 -3.77 16.98 15.22
C ILE A 385 -3.76 15.49 14.90
N PHE A 386 -2.59 15.01 14.47
CA PHE A 386 -2.15 13.63 14.55
C PHE A 386 -1.07 13.49 15.63
N LEU A 387 -1.12 12.41 16.43
CA LEU A 387 -0.11 12.12 17.44
C LEU A 387 0.60 10.80 17.17
N TRP A 388 1.90 10.79 17.38
CA TRP A 388 2.75 9.64 17.23
C TRP A 388 2.69 8.69 18.43
N TYR A 389 2.75 7.37 18.16
CA TYR A 389 2.89 6.28 19.12
C TYR A 389 3.83 5.22 18.59
N SER A 390 4.62 4.58 19.47
CA SER A 390 5.25 3.30 19.14
C SER A 390 4.22 2.18 19.19
N SER A 391 4.25 1.26 18.21
CA SER A 391 3.49 0.01 18.29
C SER A 391 4.07 -0.92 19.35
N SER A 392 5.38 -0.76 19.62
CA SER A 392 6.22 -1.64 20.40
C SER A 392 5.91 -1.62 21.88
N GLY A 393 5.93 -2.80 22.48
CA GLY A 393 6.00 -3.01 23.91
C GLY A 393 7.27 -3.72 24.32
N TYR A 394 7.77 -4.69 23.52
CA TYR A 394 8.83 -5.60 23.98
C TYR A 394 9.62 -6.28 22.84
N TRP A 395 9.29 -6.04 21.57
CA TRP A 395 9.93 -6.79 20.47
C TRP A 395 11.11 -6.09 19.82
N ASN A 396 11.42 -4.85 20.20
CA ASN A 396 12.60 -4.13 19.73
C ASN A 396 13.18 -3.25 20.85
N ASP A 397 14.24 -2.50 20.56
CA ASP A 397 14.96 -1.69 21.52
C ASP A 397 14.54 -0.21 21.51
N ILE A 398 13.39 0.10 20.94
CA ILE A 398 12.87 1.46 20.82
C ILE A 398 12.65 2.08 22.21
N VAL A 399 13.21 3.27 22.36
CA VAL A 399 13.07 4.09 23.58
C VAL A 399 12.14 5.28 23.38
N GLN A 400 11.83 5.62 22.14
CA GLN A 400 10.90 6.69 21.78
C GLN A 400 9.51 6.40 22.34
N SER A 401 8.96 7.41 23.00
CA SER A 401 7.65 7.30 23.66
C SER A 401 6.61 8.22 22.99
N PRO A 402 5.31 7.93 23.14
CA PRO A 402 4.68 6.90 23.98
C PRO A 402 4.94 5.47 23.50
N VAL A 403 5.36 4.61 24.41
CA VAL A 403 5.62 3.18 24.22
C VAL A 403 4.81 2.36 25.23
N ASN A 404 4.64 1.08 25.02
CA ASN A 404 3.79 0.17 25.84
C ASN A 404 2.32 0.62 25.89
N CYS A 405 1.81 1.20 24.83
CA CYS A 405 0.45 1.70 24.74
C CYS A 405 -0.36 0.93 23.70
N MET A 406 0.21 0.78 22.48
CA MET A 406 -0.54 0.24 21.34
C MET A 406 -0.63 -1.29 21.33
N ASP A 407 0.34 -1.99 21.90
CA ASP A 407 0.36 -3.44 22.06
C ASP A 407 -0.67 -3.96 23.08
N ASN A 408 -0.90 -3.19 24.14
CA ASN A 408 -1.83 -3.58 25.22
C ASN A 408 -3.24 -3.03 24.97
N PRO A 409 -4.26 -3.88 24.75
CA PRO A 409 -5.60 -3.43 24.36
C PRO A 409 -6.29 -2.55 25.42
N ILE A 410 -6.03 -2.76 26.71
CA ILE A 410 -6.62 -1.95 27.77
C ILE A 410 -6.02 -0.55 27.79
N VAL A 411 -4.69 -0.47 27.67
CA VAL A 411 -3.97 0.82 27.62
C VAL A 411 -4.32 1.54 26.32
N ARG A 412 -4.27 0.85 25.18
CA ARG A 412 -4.61 1.41 23.87
C ARG A 412 -6.00 2.04 23.84
N LYS A 413 -7.03 1.35 24.30
CA LYS A 413 -8.40 1.91 24.36
C LYS A 413 -8.50 3.11 25.29
N ARG A 414 -7.73 3.14 26.37
CA ARG A 414 -7.68 4.30 27.27
C ARG A 414 -7.03 5.49 26.60
N GLU A 415 -5.91 5.27 25.89
CA GLU A 415 -5.25 6.29 25.10
C GLU A 415 -6.17 6.87 24.03
N MET A 416 -6.79 6.03 23.21
CA MET A 416 -7.66 6.44 22.11
C MET A 416 -8.88 7.25 22.59
N ARG A 417 -9.50 6.88 23.69
CA ARG A 417 -10.57 7.68 24.31
C ARG A 417 -10.09 9.03 24.82
N TRP A 418 -8.86 9.09 25.34
CA TRP A 418 -8.28 10.35 25.74
C TRP A 418 -8.00 11.23 24.52
N LEU A 419 -7.50 10.69 23.41
CA LEU A 419 -7.30 11.41 22.15
C LEU A 419 -8.61 11.94 21.58
N GLU A 420 -9.66 11.11 21.57
CA GLU A 420 -11.02 11.51 21.19
C GLU A 420 -11.50 12.70 22.04
N SER A 421 -11.29 12.65 23.36
CA SER A 421 -11.68 13.74 24.27
C SER A 421 -10.95 15.08 24.02
N LEU A 422 -9.79 15.03 23.37
CA LEU A 422 -9.03 16.22 22.94
C LEU A 422 -9.41 16.69 21.52
N GLY A 423 -10.22 15.93 20.79
CA GLY A 423 -10.57 16.21 19.39
C GLY A 423 -9.45 15.87 18.40
N VAL A 424 -8.44 15.07 18.79
CA VAL A 424 -7.41 14.53 17.91
C VAL A 424 -8.07 13.70 16.81
N LYS A 425 -7.56 13.80 15.58
CA LYS A 425 -8.17 13.17 14.40
C LYS A 425 -7.44 11.94 13.90
N GLY A 426 -6.23 11.70 14.39
CA GLY A 426 -5.51 10.50 13.98
C GLY A 426 -4.26 10.24 14.78
N ILE A 427 -3.70 9.07 14.51
CA ILE A 427 -2.43 8.62 15.10
C ILE A 427 -1.48 8.13 14.00
N LYS A 428 -0.18 8.38 14.21
CA LYS A 428 0.91 7.70 13.52
C LYS A 428 1.43 6.62 14.46
N VAL A 429 1.42 5.36 14.03
CA VAL A 429 1.92 4.24 14.82
C VAL A 429 3.11 3.61 14.12
N ASP A 430 4.21 3.47 14.84
CA ASP A 430 5.53 3.20 14.29
C ASP A 430 6.17 1.92 14.86
N PHE A 431 7.17 1.35 14.13
CA PHE A 431 8.09 0.30 14.57
C PHE A 431 7.49 -1.09 14.78
N PHE A 432 6.75 -1.59 13.80
CA PHE A 432 6.22 -2.95 13.81
C PHE A 432 7.31 -4.01 13.58
N GLY A 433 7.06 -5.23 14.02
CA GLY A 433 8.05 -6.30 14.08
C GLY A 433 8.06 -7.27 12.90
N GLY A 434 7.56 -6.91 11.72
CA GLY A 434 7.51 -7.78 10.54
C GLY A 434 6.11 -8.26 10.17
N ASP A 435 6.00 -9.43 9.53
CA ASP A 435 4.79 -9.87 8.81
C ASP A 435 4.09 -11.11 9.39
N LYS A 436 4.47 -11.57 10.59
CA LYS A 436 3.80 -12.70 11.24
C LYS A 436 2.31 -12.41 11.50
N GLN A 437 1.49 -13.45 11.57
CA GLN A 437 0.06 -13.33 11.89
C GLN A 437 -0.18 -12.53 13.18
N GLU A 438 0.68 -12.66 14.18
CA GLU A 438 0.61 -11.88 15.43
C GLU A 438 0.73 -10.38 15.17
N THR A 439 1.62 -9.97 14.25
CA THR A 439 1.77 -8.57 13.86
C THR A 439 0.54 -8.09 13.08
N MET A 440 -0.04 -8.93 12.20
CA MET A 440 -1.29 -8.59 11.49
C MET A 440 -2.46 -8.40 12.46
N ARG A 441 -2.54 -9.20 13.52
CA ARG A 441 -3.53 -9.01 14.59
C ARG A 441 -3.37 -7.67 15.30
N LEU A 442 -2.14 -7.23 15.52
CA LEU A 442 -1.89 -5.92 16.12
C LEU A 442 -2.33 -4.76 15.21
N TYR A 443 -2.03 -4.82 13.92
CA TYR A 443 -2.51 -3.83 12.94
C TYR A 443 -4.04 -3.71 12.95
N GLU A 444 -4.74 -4.84 12.84
CA GLU A 444 -6.20 -4.87 12.84
C GLU A 444 -6.79 -4.38 14.15
N ALA A 445 -6.20 -4.77 15.30
CA ALA A 445 -6.65 -4.33 16.60
C ALA A 445 -6.48 -2.82 16.82
N ILE A 446 -5.38 -2.24 16.32
CA ILE A 446 -5.16 -0.78 16.36
C ILE A 446 -6.20 -0.07 15.49
N LEU A 447 -6.41 -0.55 14.25
CA LEU A 447 -7.37 0.04 13.31
C LEU A 447 -8.80 0.01 13.87
N SER A 448 -9.23 -1.15 14.35
CA SER A 448 -10.57 -1.32 14.91
C SER A 448 -10.81 -0.47 16.16
N ASP A 449 -9.85 -0.47 17.11
CA ASP A 449 -9.98 0.33 18.34
C ASP A 449 -9.90 1.85 18.06
N ALA A 450 -9.16 2.25 17.01
CA ALA A 450 -9.08 3.65 16.57
C ALA A 450 -10.37 4.11 15.89
N ASP A 451 -11.02 3.24 15.08
CA ASP A 451 -12.30 3.56 14.47
C ASP A 451 -13.40 3.78 15.51
N ASP A 452 -13.42 3.00 16.59
CA ASP A 452 -14.34 3.20 17.73
C ASP A 452 -14.27 4.61 18.33
N CYS A 453 -13.13 5.30 18.17
CA CYS A 453 -12.85 6.65 18.66
C CYS A 453 -12.76 7.71 17.56
N GLY A 454 -13.11 7.40 16.32
CA GLY A 454 -13.07 8.31 15.19
C GLY A 454 -11.65 8.77 14.79
N LEU A 455 -10.64 7.92 15.02
CA LEU A 455 -9.23 8.22 14.73
C LEU A 455 -8.78 7.55 13.43
N MET A 456 -8.18 8.33 12.54
CA MET A 456 -7.43 7.84 11.37
C MET A 456 -6.08 7.28 11.80
N VAL A 457 -5.54 6.33 11.02
CA VAL A 457 -4.28 5.67 11.36
C VAL A 457 -3.31 5.70 10.18
N ILE A 458 -2.09 6.18 10.45
CA ILE A 458 -0.91 6.08 9.58
C ILE A 458 0.06 5.10 10.23
N PHE A 459 0.64 4.19 9.44
CA PHE A 459 1.68 3.27 9.91
C PHE A 459 3.06 3.62 9.36
N HIS A 460 4.07 3.55 10.22
CA HIS A 460 5.49 3.69 9.91
C HIS A 460 6.29 2.49 10.44
N GLY A 461 7.54 2.31 10.00
CA GLY A 461 8.31 1.13 10.35
C GLY A 461 7.49 -0.15 10.19
N CYS A 462 6.81 -0.31 9.08
CA CYS A 462 5.63 -1.16 8.94
C CYS A 462 5.69 -2.05 7.71
N THR A 463 4.68 -2.91 7.58
CA THR A 463 4.46 -3.76 6.41
C THR A 463 3.76 -3.03 5.26
N LEU A 464 3.78 -3.67 4.06
CA LEU A 464 2.98 -3.25 2.90
C LEU A 464 1.48 -3.25 3.23
N PRO A 465 0.72 -2.20 2.87
CA PRO A 465 -0.74 -2.25 2.91
C PRO A 465 -1.26 -3.21 1.83
N ARG A 466 -2.11 -4.11 2.22
CA ARG A 466 -2.62 -5.20 1.37
C ARG A 466 -4.11 -5.06 1.12
N GLY A 467 -4.49 -3.93 0.47
CA GLY A 467 -5.89 -3.57 0.23
C GLY A 467 -6.55 -2.87 1.42
N TRP A 468 -5.77 -2.48 2.43
CA TRP A 468 -6.27 -1.90 3.67
C TRP A 468 -7.03 -0.58 3.48
N GLU A 469 -6.76 0.15 2.41
CA GLU A 469 -7.51 1.35 2.05
C GLU A 469 -9.01 1.07 1.86
N ARG A 470 -9.35 -0.13 1.39
CA ARG A 470 -10.74 -0.56 1.23
C ARG A 470 -11.23 -1.38 2.43
N MET A 471 -10.36 -2.19 3.04
CA MET A 471 -10.73 -3.08 4.13
C MET A 471 -11.05 -2.32 5.43
N TYR A 472 -10.32 -1.21 5.70
CA TYR A 472 -10.43 -0.43 6.93
C TYR A 472 -10.76 1.03 6.62
N PRO A 473 -11.92 1.54 7.06
CA PRO A 473 -12.36 2.90 6.73
C PRO A 473 -11.39 3.99 7.20
N ASN A 474 -10.80 3.82 8.38
CA ASN A 474 -9.91 4.78 9.04
C ASN A 474 -8.42 4.59 8.72
N TYR A 475 -8.04 3.60 7.91
CA TYR A 475 -6.67 3.47 7.42
C TYR A 475 -6.37 4.56 6.38
N VAL A 476 -5.28 5.33 6.56
CA VAL A 476 -4.95 6.47 5.71
C VAL A 476 -3.50 6.51 5.23
N GLY A 477 -2.77 5.43 5.36
CA GLY A 477 -1.44 5.30 4.75
C GLY A 477 -0.46 4.48 5.56
N SER A 478 0.55 3.99 4.85
CA SER A 478 1.72 3.30 5.40
C SER A 478 2.97 3.82 4.71
N GLU A 479 4.06 3.91 5.44
CA GLU A 479 5.39 4.12 4.87
C GLU A 479 5.79 2.91 4.00
N ALA A 480 6.30 1.86 4.60
CA ALA A 480 6.72 0.61 3.95
C ALA A 480 7.54 0.86 2.67
N VAL A 481 8.50 1.76 2.75
CA VAL A 481 9.41 2.19 1.69
C VAL A 481 10.54 3.01 2.30
N LEU A 482 11.66 3.11 1.62
CA LEU A 482 12.71 4.06 1.98
C LEU A 482 12.20 5.49 1.69
N ALA A 483 11.54 6.10 2.67
CA ALA A 483 10.83 7.37 2.54
C ALA A 483 11.79 8.58 2.60
N SER A 484 11.24 9.77 2.41
CA SER A 484 12.01 11.00 2.31
C SER A 484 12.68 11.43 3.63
N GLU A 485 12.27 10.91 4.77
CA GLU A 485 12.95 11.17 6.04
C GLU A 485 14.42 10.74 6.01
N ASN A 486 14.77 9.75 5.20
CA ASN A 486 16.15 9.28 5.05
C ASN A 486 17.08 10.35 4.45
N LEU A 487 16.54 11.34 3.71
CA LEU A 487 17.32 12.43 3.10
C LEU A 487 18.09 13.25 4.13
N ILE A 488 17.56 13.39 5.35
CA ILE A 488 18.21 14.16 6.41
C ILE A 488 19.35 13.41 7.09
N PHE A 489 19.32 12.06 7.06
CA PHE A 489 20.30 11.25 7.76
C PHE A 489 21.63 11.16 7.01
N GLN A 490 21.59 11.01 5.68
CA GLN A 490 22.79 10.84 4.87
C GLN A 490 22.67 11.49 3.49
N GLN A 491 23.77 12.05 2.97
CA GLN A 491 23.82 12.67 1.66
C GLN A 491 23.48 11.68 0.53
N HIS A 492 23.86 10.40 0.69
CA HIS A 492 23.55 9.33 -0.24
C HIS A 492 22.05 9.30 -0.62
N PHE A 493 21.16 9.39 0.36
CA PHE A 493 19.72 9.37 0.09
C PHE A 493 19.24 10.59 -0.70
N CYS A 494 19.85 11.76 -0.49
CA CYS A 494 19.59 12.92 -1.34
C CYS A 494 20.10 12.75 -2.77
N ASP A 495 21.22 12.05 -2.93
CA ASP A 495 21.79 11.76 -4.27
C ASP A 495 20.92 10.75 -5.04
N GLU A 496 20.21 9.84 -4.34
CA GLU A 496 19.31 8.83 -4.90
C GLU A 496 17.82 9.24 -4.90
N GLU A 497 17.44 10.41 -4.37
CA GLU A 497 16.04 10.85 -4.26
C GLU A 497 15.30 10.79 -5.60
N ALA A 498 15.91 11.31 -6.66
CA ALA A 498 15.28 11.33 -7.98
C ALA A 498 15.06 9.92 -8.56
N PHE A 499 16.01 9.01 -8.34
CA PHE A 499 15.92 7.61 -8.75
C PHE A 499 14.76 6.91 -8.01
N ASN A 500 14.71 7.01 -6.69
CA ASN A 500 13.65 6.42 -5.88
C ASN A 500 12.26 6.96 -6.25
N ALA A 501 12.14 8.27 -6.46
CA ALA A 501 10.88 8.89 -6.89
C ALA A 501 10.38 8.38 -8.25
N CYS A 502 11.28 7.96 -9.13
CA CYS A 502 10.94 7.34 -10.42
C CYS A 502 10.64 5.83 -10.31
N LEU A 503 10.81 5.20 -9.15
CA LEU A 503 10.45 3.79 -8.91
C LEU A 503 9.05 3.63 -8.33
N HIS A 504 8.73 4.40 -7.31
CA HIS A 504 7.55 4.21 -6.49
C HIS A 504 6.22 4.18 -7.26
N PRO A 505 5.95 5.03 -8.27
CA PRO A 505 4.71 4.98 -9.03
C PRO A 505 4.47 3.65 -9.77
N PHE A 506 5.53 2.92 -10.09
CA PHE A 506 5.48 1.64 -10.80
C PHE A 506 5.45 0.43 -9.86
N ILE A 507 5.89 0.58 -8.62
CA ILE A 507 6.08 -0.54 -7.70
C ILE A 507 5.28 -0.29 -6.42
N ARG A 508 5.88 0.26 -5.36
CA ARG A 508 5.28 0.40 -4.04
C ARG A 508 3.95 1.16 -4.05
N ASN A 509 3.90 2.30 -4.72
CA ASN A 509 2.71 3.16 -4.74
C ASN A 509 1.65 2.73 -5.77
N SER A 510 1.96 1.76 -6.64
CA SER A 510 0.95 1.19 -7.55
C SER A 510 -0.04 0.26 -6.82
N VAL A 511 0.35 -0.32 -5.69
CA VAL A 511 -0.43 -1.32 -4.93
C VAL A 511 -0.94 -0.82 -3.57
N GLY A 512 -0.70 0.43 -3.21
CA GLY A 512 -1.17 0.96 -1.92
C GLY A 512 -0.79 2.42 -1.68
N CYS A 513 -1.49 3.07 -0.79
CA CYS A 513 -1.16 4.40 -0.30
C CYS A 513 0.24 4.40 0.31
N MET A 514 0.99 5.48 0.11
CA MET A 514 2.37 5.60 0.53
C MET A 514 2.58 6.93 1.24
N GLU A 515 2.72 6.87 2.56
CA GLU A 515 3.10 8.03 3.34
C GLU A 515 4.60 8.24 3.17
N PHE A 516 4.98 9.30 2.48
CA PHE A 516 6.36 9.52 2.02
C PHE A 516 7.05 10.71 2.72
N GLY A 517 6.29 11.64 3.29
CA GLY A 517 6.82 12.83 3.98
C GLY A 517 7.59 13.79 3.07
N GLY A 518 7.31 13.80 1.78
CA GLY A 518 8.07 14.55 0.76
C GLY A 518 7.81 16.04 0.72
N CYS A 519 8.30 16.68 -0.35
CA CYS A 519 8.15 18.12 -0.64
C CYS A 519 9.01 19.01 0.25
N PHE A 520 10.33 18.80 0.21
CA PHE A 520 11.29 19.70 0.84
C PHE A 520 11.49 20.96 0.00
N LEU A 521 11.29 22.14 0.59
CA LEU A 521 11.69 23.42 -0.04
C LEU A 521 13.04 23.93 0.50
N ASN A 522 13.49 23.45 1.65
CA ASN A 522 14.84 23.69 2.11
C ASN A 522 15.88 23.09 1.17
N LYS A 523 16.96 23.79 0.90
CA LYS A 523 18.09 23.31 0.08
C LYS A 523 19.14 22.58 0.90
N ARG A 524 19.24 22.96 2.18
CA ARG A 524 20.05 22.29 3.21
C ARG A 524 19.09 21.70 4.23
N LEU A 525 19.21 20.41 4.48
CA LEU A 525 18.22 19.67 5.24
C LEU A 525 18.53 19.69 6.74
N ASN A 526 18.40 20.87 7.32
CA ASN A 526 18.43 21.10 8.75
C ASN A 526 17.45 22.22 9.14
N ARG A 527 17.37 22.49 10.43
CA ARG A 527 16.46 23.47 11.03
C ARG A 527 16.62 24.89 10.47
N THR A 528 17.83 25.31 10.13
CA THR A 528 18.20 26.66 9.72
C THR A 528 18.42 26.82 8.23
N ASN A 529 18.25 25.75 7.45
CA ASN A 529 18.48 25.70 5.99
C ASN A 529 19.92 26.11 5.58
N ASP A 530 20.92 25.86 6.44
CA ASP A 530 22.33 26.25 6.23
C ASP A 530 23.32 25.08 6.39
N GLY A 531 22.88 23.93 6.90
CA GLY A 531 23.67 22.72 7.16
C GLY A 531 22.94 21.43 6.80
N GLY A 532 23.50 20.29 7.21
CA GLY A 532 22.94 18.95 6.91
C GLY A 532 23.14 18.53 5.45
N SER A 533 22.38 17.54 5.01
CA SER A 533 22.40 17.03 3.63
C SER A 533 21.97 18.10 2.63
N ILE A 534 22.45 17.97 1.40
CA ILE A 534 22.13 18.89 0.29
C ILE A 534 21.07 18.23 -0.60
N ARG A 535 19.90 18.82 -0.68
CA ARG A 535 18.88 18.42 -1.65
C ARG A 535 19.39 18.61 -3.08
N ARG A 536 19.34 17.55 -3.90
CA ARG A 536 19.81 17.56 -5.30
C ARG A 536 18.71 17.90 -6.29
N THR A 537 17.47 17.63 -5.94
CA THR A 537 16.31 17.86 -6.80
C THR A 537 15.89 19.33 -6.79
N THR A 538 15.11 19.74 -7.78
CA THR A 538 14.60 21.10 -7.91
C THR A 538 13.30 21.30 -7.13
N ASP A 539 12.86 22.56 -7.01
CA ASP A 539 11.56 22.85 -6.41
C ASP A 539 10.41 22.31 -7.27
N ALA A 540 10.49 22.38 -8.61
CA ALA A 540 9.49 21.80 -9.49
C ALA A 540 9.42 20.25 -9.36
N PHE A 541 10.55 19.58 -9.09
CA PHE A 541 10.57 18.17 -8.75
C PHE A 541 9.76 17.91 -7.47
N GLN A 542 9.99 18.68 -6.41
CA GLN A 542 9.29 18.53 -5.14
C GLN A 542 7.77 18.76 -5.29
N LEU A 543 7.36 19.75 -6.09
CA LEU A 543 5.94 19.93 -6.42
C LEU A 543 5.37 18.72 -7.17
N ALA A 544 6.13 18.15 -8.12
CA ALA A 544 5.66 16.99 -8.88
C ALA A 544 5.42 15.75 -8.01
N THR A 545 6.24 15.53 -6.97
CA THR A 545 6.05 14.37 -6.06
C THR A 545 4.73 14.41 -5.32
N THR A 546 4.18 15.58 -5.00
CA THR A 546 2.88 15.73 -4.34
C THR A 546 1.70 15.23 -5.18
N VAL A 547 1.89 15.15 -6.49
CA VAL A 547 0.91 14.60 -7.44
C VAL A 547 1.25 13.15 -7.80
N LEU A 548 2.54 12.83 -7.99
CA LEU A 548 2.97 11.47 -8.35
C LEU A 548 2.66 10.46 -7.27
N PHE A 549 2.86 10.82 -5.99
CA PHE A 549 2.62 9.92 -4.87
C PHE A 549 1.19 10.04 -4.36
N GLN A 550 0.60 8.90 -4.11
CA GLN A 550 -0.77 8.77 -3.66
C GLN A 550 -0.79 8.43 -2.18
N ASN A 551 -1.36 9.33 -1.39
CA ASN A 551 -1.71 9.12 0.01
C ASN A 551 -2.80 10.12 0.42
N PRO A 552 -3.87 9.70 1.12
CA PRO A 552 -4.97 10.61 1.48
C PRO A 552 -4.60 11.61 2.60
N ILE A 553 -3.58 11.32 3.39
CA ILE A 553 -2.97 12.27 4.33
C ILE A 553 -1.51 12.49 3.89
N GLN A 554 -1.18 13.71 3.45
CA GLN A 554 0.19 14.05 3.03
C GLN A 554 0.83 15.03 4.01
N ASN A 555 1.82 14.55 4.76
CA ASN A 555 2.63 15.38 5.65
C ASN A 555 3.80 15.96 4.85
N PHE A 556 3.72 17.26 4.50
CA PHE A 556 4.77 17.92 3.74
C PHE A 556 5.93 18.34 4.61
N ALA A 557 7.17 18.16 4.12
CA ALA A 557 8.41 18.52 4.79
C ALA A 557 8.71 20.03 4.70
N LEU A 558 7.70 20.84 4.95
CA LEU A 558 7.85 22.30 5.04
C LEU A 558 8.28 22.71 6.45
N ALA A 559 9.04 23.78 6.53
CA ALA A 559 9.42 24.41 7.78
C ALA A 559 8.97 25.89 7.84
N PRO A 560 8.83 26.52 9.02
CA PRO A 560 8.36 27.88 9.16
C PRO A 560 9.14 28.93 8.33
N ASN A 561 10.45 28.71 8.09
CA ASN A 561 11.27 29.57 7.23
C ASN A 561 10.77 29.62 5.77
N ASN A 562 10.12 28.54 5.28
CA ASN A 562 9.66 28.49 3.90
C ASN A 562 8.59 29.54 3.59
N LEU A 563 7.87 30.04 4.57
CA LEU A 563 6.94 31.16 4.37
C LEU A 563 7.63 32.44 3.88
N THR A 564 8.96 32.56 4.08
CA THR A 564 9.75 33.75 3.73
C THR A 564 10.86 33.50 2.73
N ASP A 565 11.43 32.29 2.68
CA ASP A 565 12.60 31.97 1.84
C ASP A 565 12.29 31.08 0.63
N ALA A 566 11.13 30.43 0.60
CA ALA A 566 10.71 29.64 -0.55
C ALA A 566 10.04 30.50 -1.63
N SER A 567 10.02 29.96 -2.85
CA SER A 567 9.31 30.60 -3.96
C SER A 567 7.80 30.68 -3.69
N GLN A 568 7.21 31.88 -3.87
CA GLN A 568 5.76 32.05 -3.75
C GLN A 568 4.98 31.14 -4.69
N ILE A 569 5.55 30.82 -5.89
CA ILE A 569 4.98 29.86 -6.84
C ILE A 569 4.78 28.48 -6.19
N CYS A 570 5.76 28.02 -5.41
CA CYS A 570 5.66 26.75 -4.70
C CYS A 570 4.61 26.79 -3.61
N LEU A 571 4.61 27.86 -2.79
CA LEU A 571 3.66 28.00 -1.69
C LEU A 571 2.22 28.06 -2.21
N ASP A 572 1.96 28.82 -3.28
CA ASP A 572 0.61 28.94 -3.88
C ASP A 572 0.13 27.61 -4.46
N PHE A 573 1.02 26.83 -5.08
CA PHE A 573 0.69 25.49 -5.55
C PHE A 573 0.34 24.55 -4.39
N LEU A 574 1.22 24.51 -3.36
CA LEU A 574 1.07 23.61 -2.20
C LEU A 574 -0.16 23.93 -1.34
N LYS A 575 -0.65 25.17 -1.36
CA LYS A 575 -1.93 25.55 -0.73
C LYS A 575 -3.15 24.95 -1.44
N GLN A 576 -3.02 24.49 -2.68
CA GLN A 576 -4.16 24.11 -3.52
C GLN A 576 -4.10 22.65 -3.99
N VAL A 577 -2.94 21.99 -3.94
CA VAL A 577 -2.80 20.61 -4.41
C VAL A 577 -3.70 19.68 -3.58
N PRO A 578 -4.53 18.84 -4.24
CA PRO A 578 -5.36 17.87 -3.53
C PRO A 578 -4.56 16.64 -3.13
N VAL A 579 -5.12 15.85 -2.20
CA VAL A 579 -4.52 14.59 -1.72
C VAL A 579 -5.31 13.35 -2.16
N THR A 580 -6.50 13.55 -2.73
CA THR A 580 -7.37 12.45 -3.22
C THR A 580 -7.58 12.59 -4.73
N TRP A 581 -7.81 11.45 -5.39
CA TRP A 581 -7.83 11.41 -6.84
C TRP A 581 -9.03 10.60 -7.36
N ASP A 582 -9.72 11.16 -8.36
CA ASP A 582 -10.84 10.51 -9.02
C ASP A 582 -10.39 9.64 -10.19
N GLU A 583 -9.24 9.95 -10.77
CA GLU A 583 -8.69 9.22 -11.90
C GLU A 583 -7.17 9.36 -11.95
N THR A 584 -6.49 8.31 -12.35
CA THR A 584 -5.05 8.29 -12.61
C THR A 584 -4.81 7.72 -14.01
N VAL A 585 -4.01 8.41 -14.80
CA VAL A 585 -3.63 8.02 -16.16
C VAL A 585 -2.11 8.04 -16.29
N PHE A 586 -1.54 6.90 -16.68
CA PHE A 586 -0.13 6.83 -17.05
C PHE A 586 0.10 7.53 -18.39
N ILE A 587 1.09 8.42 -18.44
CA ILE A 587 1.45 9.16 -19.67
C ILE A 587 2.69 8.56 -20.29
N ASP A 588 3.81 8.49 -19.54
CA ASP A 588 5.07 7.95 -20.01
C ASP A 588 6.00 7.69 -18.84
N GLY A 589 6.99 6.80 -18.99
CA GLY A 589 7.96 6.53 -17.95
C GLY A 589 8.72 5.23 -18.09
N TYR A 590 9.78 5.13 -17.28
CA TYR A 590 10.54 3.92 -17.07
C TYR A 590 11.06 3.89 -15.63
N PRO A 591 10.86 2.80 -14.86
CA PRO A 591 11.26 2.70 -13.46
C PRO A 591 12.73 3.07 -13.24
N GLY A 592 12.98 3.99 -12.31
CA GLY A 592 14.31 4.49 -11.99
C GLY A 592 14.90 5.52 -12.98
N LYS A 593 14.19 5.86 -14.09
CA LYS A 593 14.66 6.85 -15.06
C LYS A 593 13.80 8.10 -15.07
N TYR A 594 12.50 7.96 -15.28
CA TYR A 594 11.54 9.05 -15.26
C TYR A 594 10.12 8.52 -15.12
N CYS A 595 9.21 9.38 -14.66
CA CYS A 595 7.79 9.04 -14.57
C CYS A 595 6.93 10.27 -14.86
N ILE A 596 5.88 10.10 -15.65
CA ILE A 596 4.87 11.14 -15.93
C ILE A 596 3.49 10.52 -15.78
N LEU A 597 2.71 11.07 -14.85
CA LEU A 597 1.33 10.68 -14.59
C LEU A 597 0.38 11.88 -14.73
N ALA A 598 -0.86 11.63 -15.06
CA ALA A 598 -1.95 12.57 -14.91
C ALA A 598 -2.94 12.09 -13.86
N ARG A 599 -3.41 12.98 -12.99
CA ARG A 599 -4.43 12.71 -11.97
C ARG A 599 -5.51 13.75 -12.00
N ARG A 600 -6.76 13.33 -11.79
CA ARG A 600 -7.93 14.21 -11.71
C ARG A 600 -8.45 14.28 -10.28
N HIS A 601 -8.81 15.49 -9.87
CA HIS A 601 -9.59 15.75 -8.67
C HIS A 601 -10.71 16.73 -8.99
N GLY A 602 -11.96 16.31 -8.86
CA GLY A 602 -13.10 17.07 -9.36
C GLY A 602 -12.96 17.31 -10.86
N ASP A 603 -13.06 18.57 -11.26
CA ASP A 603 -12.92 19.00 -12.67
C ASP A 603 -11.47 19.31 -13.07
N LYS A 604 -10.52 19.29 -12.11
CA LYS A 604 -9.13 19.68 -12.37
C LYS A 604 -8.23 18.48 -12.63
N TRP A 605 -7.40 18.62 -13.65
CA TRP A 605 -6.33 17.69 -13.96
C TRP A 605 -4.96 18.23 -13.55
N TYR A 606 -4.15 17.37 -12.99
CA TYR A 606 -2.75 17.59 -12.62
C TYR A 606 -1.91 16.57 -13.35
N VAL A 607 -1.01 17.02 -14.25
CA VAL A 607 -0.01 16.15 -14.89
C VAL A 607 1.31 16.45 -14.23
N ALA A 608 1.95 15.44 -13.65
CA ALA A 608 3.22 15.61 -12.98
C ALA A 608 4.26 14.67 -13.57
N GLY A 609 5.50 15.14 -13.64
CA GLY A 609 6.62 14.33 -14.13
C GLY A 609 7.94 14.70 -13.49
N VAL A 610 8.81 13.69 -13.31
CA VAL A 610 10.15 13.81 -12.73
C VAL A 610 11.17 13.06 -13.58
N ASN A 611 12.44 13.51 -13.55
CA ASN A 611 13.55 12.94 -14.31
C ASN A 611 14.74 12.64 -13.39
N ALA A 612 15.10 11.36 -13.28
CA ALA A 612 16.27 10.89 -12.55
C ALA A 612 17.53 10.72 -13.42
N GLN A 613 17.40 10.87 -14.73
CA GLN A 613 18.54 10.73 -15.65
C GLN A 613 19.54 11.88 -15.46
N LYS A 614 20.80 11.62 -15.75
CA LYS A 614 21.88 12.63 -15.67
C LYS A 614 21.71 13.76 -16.69
N GLU A 615 21.06 13.49 -17.82
CA GLU A 615 20.80 14.45 -18.86
C GLU A 615 19.37 14.99 -18.81
N PRO A 616 19.13 16.22 -19.29
CA PRO A 616 17.79 16.74 -19.46
C PRO A 616 16.94 15.85 -20.38
N LEU A 617 15.77 15.45 -19.90
CA LEU A 617 14.82 14.65 -20.65
C LEU A 617 14.01 15.55 -21.58
N LYS A 618 14.17 15.36 -22.89
CA LYS A 618 13.39 16.04 -23.93
C LYS A 618 12.38 15.08 -24.51
N LEU A 619 11.10 15.39 -24.39
CA LEU A 619 10.01 14.55 -24.88
C LEU A 619 8.82 15.38 -25.33
N LYS A 620 7.90 14.70 -26.00
CA LYS A 620 6.66 15.26 -26.47
C LYS A 620 5.53 14.38 -25.93
N ILE A 621 4.85 14.87 -24.91
CA ILE A 621 3.78 14.11 -24.23
C ILE A 621 2.44 14.28 -24.93
N GLN A 622 1.64 13.22 -24.90
CA GLN A 622 0.25 13.22 -25.31
C GLN A 622 -0.64 13.45 -24.07
N LEU A 623 -1.58 14.39 -24.18
CA LEU A 623 -2.49 14.75 -23.08
C LEU A 623 -3.95 14.53 -23.52
N PRO A 624 -4.40 13.27 -23.65
CA PRO A 624 -5.71 12.94 -24.23
C PRO A 624 -6.89 13.46 -23.41
N MET A 625 -6.71 13.68 -22.10
CA MET A 625 -7.71 14.20 -21.19
C MET A 625 -8.09 15.67 -21.47
N PHE A 626 -7.25 16.42 -22.18
CA PHE A 626 -7.54 17.82 -22.51
C PHE A 626 -8.14 17.98 -23.90
N ALA A 627 -8.88 19.05 -24.13
CA ALA A 627 -9.32 19.43 -25.47
C ALA A 627 -8.22 20.16 -26.23
N LYS A 628 -8.25 20.09 -27.57
CA LYS A 628 -7.35 20.90 -28.42
C LYS A 628 -7.53 22.40 -28.11
N GLY A 629 -6.43 23.13 -28.07
CA GLY A 629 -6.44 24.55 -27.79
C GLY A 629 -6.70 24.94 -26.35
N ASN A 630 -6.79 23.96 -25.44
CA ASN A 630 -6.86 24.27 -24.01
C ASN A 630 -5.59 25.03 -23.57
N ARG A 631 -5.80 26.02 -22.72
CA ARG A 631 -4.73 26.66 -21.95
C ARG A 631 -4.52 25.89 -20.67
N VAL A 632 -3.27 25.65 -20.34
CA VAL A 632 -2.83 24.95 -19.13
C VAL A 632 -1.71 25.74 -18.47
N THR A 633 -1.65 25.71 -17.15
CA THR A 633 -0.55 26.30 -16.41
C THR A 633 0.56 25.27 -16.24
N LEU A 634 1.73 25.55 -16.79
CA LEU A 634 2.94 24.72 -16.65
C LEU A 634 3.82 25.29 -15.54
N TYR A 635 4.16 24.47 -14.55
CA TYR A 635 5.25 24.65 -13.59
C TYR A 635 6.46 23.87 -14.07
N ASN A 636 7.63 24.50 -14.16
CA ASN A 636 8.86 23.85 -14.62
C ASN A 636 10.08 24.58 -14.08
N ASP A 637 11.26 24.05 -14.32
CA ASP A 637 12.54 24.62 -13.94
C ASP A 637 13.16 25.43 -15.09
N ASP A 638 13.71 26.60 -14.79
CA ASP A 638 14.59 27.33 -15.70
C ASP A 638 16.02 26.73 -15.71
N LEU A 639 16.88 27.23 -16.57
CA LEU A 639 18.29 26.75 -16.69
C LEU A 639 19.12 27.01 -15.42
N LYS A 640 18.66 27.87 -14.53
CA LYS A 640 19.27 28.12 -13.22
C LYS A 640 18.67 27.26 -12.13
N ARG A 641 17.77 26.33 -12.51
CA ARG A 641 17.05 25.42 -11.61
C ARG A 641 16.05 26.12 -10.67
N ASN A 642 15.55 27.30 -11.05
CA ASN A 642 14.46 27.95 -10.32
C ASN A 642 13.12 27.57 -10.94
N VAL A 643 12.12 27.36 -10.10
CA VAL A 643 10.76 27.11 -10.55
C VAL A 643 10.17 28.36 -11.20
N TYR A 644 9.49 28.18 -12.33
CA TYR A 644 8.68 29.22 -12.98
C TYR A 644 7.35 28.66 -13.43
N THR A 645 6.39 29.57 -13.69
CA THR A 645 5.11 29.22 -14.29
C THR A 645 4.93 29.93 -15.64
N ARG A 646 4.23 29.27 -16.55
CA ARG A 646 3.74 29.89 -17.79
C ARG A 646 2.47 29.23 -18.27
N GLU A 647 1.63 30.03 -18.93
CA GLU A 647 0.48 29.52 -19.68
C GLU A 647 0.96 28.91 -21.01
N VAL A 648 0.46 27.72 -21.32
CA VAL A 648 0.74 27.00 -22.55
C VAL A 648 -0.57 26.63 -23.24
N THR A 649 -0.66 26.86 -24.56
CA THR A 649 -1.79 26.38 -25.34
C THR A 649 -1.44 25.07 -26.02
N LEU A 650 -2.26 24.05 -25.81
CA LEU A 650 -2.06 22.73 -26.38
C LEU A 650 -2.25 22.74 -27.89
N SER A 651 -1.41 21.99 -28.60
CA SER A 651 -1.48 21.81 -30.05
C SER A 651 -2.80 21.17 -30.49
N LYS A 652 -3.07 21.19 -31.81
CA LYS A 652 -4.22 20.47 -32.40
C LYS A 652 -4.21 18.96 -32.08
N ASN A 653 -3.05 18.38 -31.91
CA ASN A 653 -2.86 16.96 -31.61
C ASN A 653 -2.83 16.68 -30.09
N LYS A 654 -3.10 17.69 -29.24
CA LYS A 654 -3.02 17.58 -27.78
C LYS A 654 -1.62 17.22 -27.27
N GLU A 655 -0.59 17.59 -28.01
CA GLU A 655 0.80 17.33 -27.71
C GLU A 655 1.45 18.55 -27.07
N LEU A 656 2.35 18.29 -26.14
CA LEU A 656 3.16 19.31 -25.49
C LEU A 656 4.65 18.89 -25.49
N PRO A 657 5.53 19.64 -26.17
CA PRO A 657 6.97 19.44 -26.04
C PRO A 657 7.43 19.97 -24.68
N LEU A 658 8.23 19.15 -23.98
CA LEU A 658 8.75 19.43 -22.65
C LEU A 658 10.23 19.15 -22.57
N THR A 659 10.90 19.85 -21.66
CA THR A 659 12.24 19.52 -21.18
C THR A 659 12.20 19.47 -19.67
N ILE A 660 12.58 18.34 -19.07
CA ILE A 660 12.70 18.15 -17.63
C ILE A 660 14.19 18.02 -17.31
N LEU A 661 14.72 18.91 -16.50
CA LEU A 661 16.14 18.90 -16.12
C LEU A 661 16.50 17.60 -15.36
N SER A 662 17.79 17.28 -15.29
CA SER A 662 18.28 16.23 -14.38
C SER A 662 17.91 16.55 -12.93
N GLY A 663 17.27 15.63 -12.21
CA GLY A 663 16.70 15.87 -10.88
C GLY A 663 15.66 16.99 -10.86
N GLY A 664 15.07 17.31 -12.01
CA GLY A 664 14.03 18.30 -12.18
C GLY A 664 12.64 17.69 -12.30
N GLY A 665 11.62 18.55 -12.29
CA GLY A 665 10.23 18.15 -12.41
C GLY A 665 9.37 19.12 -13.19
N ILE A 666 8.16 18.66 -13.50
CA ILE A 666 7.10 19.48 -14.09
C ILE A 666 5.77 19.21 -13.37
N VAL A 667 4.92 20.23 -13.33
CA VAL A 667 3.49 20.06 -13.08
C VAL A 667 2.69 20.84 -14.10
N ILE A 668 1.62 20.27 -14.64
CA ILE A 668 0.68 20.93 -15.53
C ILE A 668 -0.68 20.88 -14.88
N VAL A 669 -1.34 22.04 -14.75
CA VAL A 669 -2.66 22.15 -14.10
C VAL A 669 -3.67 22.75 -15.06
N LYS A 670 -4.86 22.17 -15.10
CA LYS A 670 -6.02 22.73 -15.78
C LYS A 670 -7.30 22.48 -14.99
#